data_8261c6762dd227349f5dbd184f64e235
#
_entry.id   8261c6762dd227349f5dbd184f64e235
#
_cell.length_a   1.000
_cell.length_b   1.000
_cell.length_c   1.000
_cell.angle_alpha   90.00
_cell.angle_beta   90.00
_cell.angle_gamma   90.00
#
_symmetry.space_group_name_H-M   'P 1'
#
loop_
_entity.id
_entity.type
_entity.pdbx_description
1 polymer ?
#
loop_
_entity_poly.entity_id
_entity_poly.type
_entity_poly.pdbx_seq_one_letter_code
_entity_poly.pdbx_strand_id
1 'polypeptide(L)'
;MEHLSKAAQYTLQFINQTNKSVFLTGKAGTGKTTLLKEIIATSHKNTVVVAPTGIAALNAGGVTIHSMFQLPFSAFIPDYKVVNSNQHKFETKSTISKHFRMNATKKQVLLNLELLIIDEVSMLRPDVLDAIDFMLQKVRRVDVPFGGVQVLFIGDLLQLPPVIKQEDWYELKNYYQGMFFFHSQVIRQNPPLYIELDKIYRQDDETFISILNNLRNNRITTENIAVLNQYVQPDFNIKNHNGCIIVTTHNAKADEINKEALAELKTKTFSYFPELVEDFPEKIYPIEPKMDLKVGAQVMFIKNDTSFEKNYFNGKIGTIISLAEKEISVHFPEENKTVEVDLYTWENIKYTVNPDTKEIEETVVGTFSHYPLKLAWAITVHKSQGLTFDNAALDVSRVFAPGQAYVALSRLRSLKGLILLSPIQLNGISSDTEVLNYANNKADETILEKSLELETKHFLRLELCKSFDFRQLAQEWRNHLFSYNDEVSNSQKSKYRIWAQQNESIVAALFETSQKFINQIQKICYQETIDIPFLAERCEAAYQYYFKTLDYQVTDLLLKIAEVSNLKKVKTFHDELLELEEIQVKTVLQLKKSMLLTKNLVNGIEFNKKTMSSDEMKYYKINKIGSLAEKFKQIDGFVEKDHSETFSKKTKAKKAKSTEPKKNTIEITLELWKENLSLEEIAAKRKLTLSSIYVHFTKLIQMEALTISDIMSDEKIAALQEVFKDYNGEGLGILKEKHGDAFSWEEL
;
A
#
# COMPACT_ATOMS: atom_id res chain seq x y z
N MET A 1 -16.21 5.17 -13.65
CA MET A 1 -16.52 3.75 -13.32
C MET A 1 -16.93 2.88 -14.53
N GLU A 2 -17.10 3.44 -15.72
CA GLU A 2 -17.56 2.70 -16.93
C GLU A 2 -16.60 1.62 -17.48
N HIS A 3 -15.39 1.49 -16.93
CA HIS A 3 -14.39 0.51 -17.41
C HIS A 3 -14.11 -0.67 -16.47
N LEU A 4 -14.73 -0.68 -15.27
CA LEU A 4 -14.52 -1.75 -14.29
C LEU A 4 -15.43 -2.95 -14.61
N SER A 5 -14.91 -4.18 -14.43
CA SER A 5 -15.75 -5.39 -14.50
C SER A 5 -16.81 -5.38 -13.40
N LYS A 6 -17.92 -6.10 -13.60
CA LYS A 6 -18.98 -6.24 -12.58
C LYS A 6 -18.42 -6.72 -11.23
N ALA A 7 -17.53 -7.71 -11.26
CA ALA A 7 -16.88 -8.23 -10.04
C ALA A 7 -16.06 -7.15 -9.30
N ALA A 8 -15.38 -6.26 -10.05
CA ALA A 8 -14.65 -5.14 -9.46
C ALA A 8 -15.59 -4.09 -8.84
N GLN A 9 -16.73 -3.81 -9.51
CA GLN A 9 -17.75 -2.91 -8.99
C GLN A 9 -18.37 -3.46 -7.69
N TYR A 10 -18.76 -4.74 -7.67
CA TYR A 10 -19.23 -5.40 -6.44
C TYR A 10 -18.20 -5.33 -5.31
N THR A 11 -16.92 -5.55 -5.63
CA THR A 11 -15.85 -5.44 -4.62
C THR A 11 -15.83 -4.05 -3.99
N LEU A 12 -15.86 -2.98 -4.78
CA LEU A 12 -15.91 -1.59 -4.29
C LEU A 12 -17.15 -1.31 -3.44
N GLN A 13 -18.31 -1.83 -3.87
CA GLN A 13 -19.55 -1.69 -3.12
C GLN A 13 -19.49 -2.42 -1.77
N PHE A 14 -19.04 -3.68 -1.74
CA PHE A 14 -18.85 -4.43 -0.47
C PHE A 14 -17.89 -3.73 0.48
N ILE A 15 -16.79 -3.17 -0.03
CA ILE A 15 -15.82 -2.45 0.81
C ILE A 15 -16.44 -1.17 1.39
N ASN A 16 -17.17 -0.39 0.60
CA ASN A 16 -17.64 0.93 1.01
C ASN A 16 -19.02 0.91 1.70
N GLN A 17 -19.86 -0.09 1.41
CA GLN A 17 -21.25 -0.14 1.87
C GLN A 17 -21.53 -1.24 2.88
N THR A 18 -20.54 -2.09 3.20
CA THR A 18 -20.74 -3.22 4.12
C THR A 18 -19.53 -3.39 5.05
N ASN A 19 -19.69 -4.24 6.10
CA ASN A 19 -18.59 -4.72 6.94
C ASN A 19 -18.23 -6.18 6.64
N LYS A 20 -18.80 -6.78 5.58
CA LYS A 20 -18.49 -8.15 5.17
C LYS A 20 -17.06 -8.26 4.67
N SER A 21 -16.29 -9.18 5.24
CA SER A 21 -14.95 -9.49 4.71
C SER A 21 -15.06 -10.11 3.32
N VAL A 22 -14.11 -9.77 2.44
CA VAL A 22 -14.07 -10.18 1.04
C VAL A 22 -12.77 -10.89 0.74
N PHE A 23 -12.83 -12.01 0.04
CA PHE A 23 -11.68 -12.61 -0.62
C PHE A 23 -11.75 -12.30 -2.12
N LEU A 24 -10.89 -11.39 -2.56
CA LEU A 24 -10.75 -10.98 -3.95
C LEU A 24 -9.65 -11.80 -4.62
N THR A 25 -10.02 -12.64 -5.54
CA THR A 25 -9.07 -13.41 -6.33
C THR A 25 -9.21 -13.12 -7.82
N GLY A 26 -8.38 -13.75 -8.61
CA GLY A 26 -8.42 -13.69 -10.08
C GLY A 26 -7.11 -14.20 -10.65
N LYS A 27 -7.15 -14.55 -11.92
CA LYS A 27 -5.99 -15.05 -12.66
C LYS A 27 -4.86 -14.03 -12.69
N ALA A 28 -3.67 -14.45 -13.07
CA ALA A 28 -2.58 -13.53 -13.35
C ALA A 28 -3.01 -12.52 -14.44
N GLY A 29 -2.79 -11.23 -14.21
CA GLY A 29 -3.15 -10.19 -15.18
C GLY A 29 -4.61 -9.70 -15.17
N THR A 30 -5.43 -10.06 -14.16
CA THR A 30 -6.83 -9.58 -14.04
C THR A 30 -6.97 -8.21 -13.36
N GLY A 31 -5.87 -7.51 -13.06
CA GLY A 31 -5.93 -6.14 -12.54
C GLY A 31 -6.13 -6.04 -11.02
N LYS A 32 -5.87 -7.09 -10.22
CA LYS A 32 -5.97 -7.06 -8.75
C LYS A 32 -5.24 -5.87 -8.11
N THR A 33 -4.01 -5.61 -8.51
CA THR A 33 -3.20 -4.50 -7.98
C THR A 33 -3.76 -3.13 -8.37
N THR A 34 -4.34 -3.00 -9.56
CA THR A 34 -5.01 -1.78 -10.01
C THR A 34 -6.25 -1.52 -9.17
N LEU A 35 -7.07 -2.56 -8.96
CA LEU A 35 -8.26 -2.46 -8.11
C LEU A 35 -7.90 -2.17 -6.64
N LEU A 36 -6.80 -2.75 -6.12
CA LEU A 36 -6.27 -2.41 -4.79
C LEU A 36 -6.00 -0.89 -4.67
N LYS A 37 -5.30 -0.31 -5.64
CA LYS A 37 -5.03 1.14 -5.66
C LYS A 37 -6.32 1.98 -5.72
N GLU A 38 -7.29 1.55 -6.51
CA GLU A 38 -8.60 2.20 -6.60
C GLU A 38 -9.35 2.13 -5.27
N ILE A 39 -9.35 0.97 -4.59
CA ILE A 39 -9.96 0.80 -3.26
C ILE A 39 -9.32 1.76 -2.26
N ILE A 40 -7.98 1.83 -2.19
CA ILE A 40 -7.26 2.74 -1.29
C ILE A 40 -7.63 4.21 -1.57
N ALA A 41 -7.72 4.59 -2.85
CA ALA A 41 -8.03 5.95 -3.27
C ALA A 41 -9.48 6.35 -2.97
N THR A 42 -10.42 5.40 -3.04
CA THR A 42 -11.86 5.68 -2.98
C THR A 42 -12.52 5.31 -1.65
N SER A 43 -11.91 4.46 -0.83
CA SER A 43 -12.52 4.04 0.44
C SER A 43 -12.57 5.18 1.46
N HIS A 44 -13.73 5.31 2.10
CA HIS A 44 -13.95 6.24 3.22
C HIS A 44 -13.56 5.66 4.58
N LYS A 45 -13.12 4.39 4.62
CA LYS A 45 -12.74 3.69 5.84
C LYS A 45 -11.27 3.92 6.17
N ASN A 46 -10.96 4.01 7.45
CA ASN A 46 -9.58 4.01 7.94
C ASN A 46 -8.90 2.70 7.55
N THR A 47 -8.02 2.76 6.56
CA THR A 47 -7.46 1.60 5.86
C THR A 47 -5.99 1.41 6.22
N VAL A 48 -5.59 0.15 6.40
CA VAL A 48 -4.19 -0.28 6.48
C VAL A 48 -3.95 -1.41 5.49
N VAL A 49 -2.86 -1.32 4.73
CA VAL A 49 -2.43 -2.35 3.78
C VAL A 49 -1.26 -3.13 4.37
N VAL A 50 -1.37 -4.45 4.35
CA VAL A 50 -0.29 -5.33 4.80
C VAL A 50 -0.04 -6.47 3.82
N ALA A 51 1.18 -7.03 3.84
CA ALA A 51 1.50 -8.21 3.07
C ALA A 51 2.45 -9.16 3.85
N PRO A 52 2.51 -10.46 3.47
CA PRO A 52 3.36 -11.44 4.15
C PRO A 52 4.86 -11.15 4.01
N THR A 53 5.29 -10.57 2.89
CA THR A 53 6.72 -10.30 2.59
C THR A 53 7.00 -8.82 2.44
N GLY A 54 8.28 -8.40 2.64
CA GLY A 54 8.69 -7.01 2.49
C GLY A 54 8.49 -6.46 1.07
N ILE A 55 8.83 -7.26 0.05
CA ILE A 55 8.68 -6.87 -1.36
C ILE A 55 7.19 -6.71 -1.73
N ALA A 56 6.34 -7.64 -1.30
CA ALA A 56 4.89 -7.54 -1.52
C ALA A 56 4.31 -6.29 -0.83
N ALA A 57 4.72 -6.02 0.41
CA ALA A 57 4.30 -4.83 1.15
C ALA A 57 4.68 -3.52 0.44
N LEU A 58 5.94 -3.40 -0.01
CA LEU A 58 6.40 -2.23 -0.78
C LEU A 58 5.67 -2.07 -2.12
N ASN A 59 5.30 -3.17 -2.79
CA ASN A 59 4.56 -3.13 -4.05
C ASN A 59 3.08 -2.74 -3.84
N ALA A 60 2.49 -3.18 -2.73
CA ALA A 60 1.13 -2.84 -2.34
C ALA A 60 1.00 -1.42 -1.75
N GLY A 61 2.11 -0.72 -1.49
CA GLY A 61 2.13 0.56 -0.79
C GLY A 61 1.77 0.42 0.70
N GLY A 62 2.20 -0.67 1.34
CA GLY A 62 1.86 -0.97 2.73
C GLY A 62 3.08 -1.42 3.55
N VAL A 63 2.81 -2.11 4.64
CA VAL A 63 3.83 -2.64 5.56
C VAL A 63 3.71 -4.15 5.73
N THR A 64 4.74 -4.81 6.26
CA THR A 64 4.64 -6.25 6.53
C THR A 64 3.69 -6.54 7.70
N ILE A 65 3.00 -7.68 7.64
CA ILE A 65 2.13 -8.19 8.72
C ILE A 65 2.88 -8.18 10.07
N HIS A 66 4.08 -8.74 10.11
CA HIS A 66 4.89 -8.80 11.32
C HIS A 66 5.24 -7.41 11.88
N SER A 67 5.50 -6.43 11.00
CA SER A 67 5.74 -5.05 11.43
C SER A 67 4.48 -4.42 11.99
N MET A 68 3.34 -4.53 11.30
CA MET A 68 2.10 -3.86 11.71
C MET A 68 1.61 -4.37 13.05
N PHE A 69 1.51 -5.69 13.18
CA PHE A 69 0.96 -6.33 14.38
C PHE A 69 2.02 -6.66 15.44
N GLN A 70 3.30 -6.33 15.19
CA GLN A 70 4.43 -6.65 16.07
C GLN A 70 4.50 -8.15 16.42
N LEU A 71 4.14 -9.02 15.47
CA LEU A 71 4.18 -10.46 15.67
C LEU A 71 5.63 -10.95 15.66
N PRO A 72 5.99 -11.91 16.52
CA PRO A 72 7.24 -12.62 16.44
C PRO A 72 7.27 -13.50 15.17
N PHE A 73 8.47 -13.89 14.73
CA PHE A 73 8.64 -14.78 13.56
C PHE A 73 8.40 -16.27 13.87
N SER A 74 8.16 -16.62 15.12
CA SER A 74 7.81 -17.98 15.55
C SER A 74 6.37 -18.34 15.18
N ALA A 75 6.08 -19.63 15.03
CA ALA A 75 4.75 -20.11 14.76
C ALA A 75 3.79 -19.86 15.94
N PHE A 76 2.53 -19.58 15.61
CA PHE A 76 1.49 -19.27 16.61
C PHE A 76 0.55 -20.45 16.81
N ILE A 77 0.36 -20.85 18.06
CA ILE A 77 -0.61 -21.85 18.49
C ILE A 77 -1.85 -21.13 19.07
N PRO A 78 -3.05 -21.34 18.51
CA PRO A 78 -4.27 -20.62 18.91
C PRO A 78 -4.87 -21.16 20.23
N ASP A 79 -4.01 -21.44 21.23
CA ASP A 79 -4.38 -21.96 22.56
C ASP A 79 -3.71 -21.09 23.64
N TYR A 80 -4.25 -21.19 24.86
CA TYR A 80 -3.67 -20.56 26.04
C TYR A 80 -2.57 -21.40 26.70
N LYS A 81 -2.55 -22.72 26.44
CA LYS A 81 -1.52 -23.62 27.00
C LYS A 81 -0.16 -23.31 26.40
N VAL A 82 0.83 -23.15 27.27
CA VAL A 82 2.22 -22.97 26.83
C VAL A 82 2.74 -24.33 26.36
N VAL A 83 3.08 -24.42 25.09
CA VAL A 83 3.72 -25.58 24.50
C VAL A 83 5.23 -25.40 24.61
N ASN A 84 5.87 -26.12 25.50
CA ASN A 84 7.31 -26.19 25.62
C ASN A 84 7.82 -27.38 24.83
N SER A 85 8.31 -27.17 23.61
CA SER A 85 9.19 -28.14 22.97
C SER A 85 10.63 -27.78 23.28
N ASN A 86 11.47 -28.78 23.54
CA ASN A 86 12.87 -28.57 23.96
C ASN A 86 13.76 -27.89 22.88
N GLN A 87 13.25 -27.64 21.67
CA GLN A 87 14.03 -27.14 20.54
C GLN A 87 13.40 -25.94 19.82
N HIS A 88 12.06 -25.70 19.92
CA HIS A 88 11.38 -24.61 19.21
C HIS A 88 10.46 -23.83 20.13
N LYS A 89 10.54 -22.51 20.02
CA LYS A 89 9.68 -21.59 20.76
C LYS A 89 8.43 -21.28 19.95
N PHE A 90 7.27 -21.77 20.39
CA PHE A 90 5.97 -21.37 19.84
C PHE A 90 5.40 -20.22 20.63
N GLU A 91 4.73 -19.32 19.93
CA GLU A 91 3.91 -18.31 20.59
C GLU A 91 2.47 -18.82 20.77
N THR A 92 1.88 -18.48 21.90
CA THR A 92 0.50 -18.85 22.24
C THR A 92 -0.30 -17.60 22.64
N LYS A 93 -1.61 -17.69 22.77
CA LYS A 93 -2.43 -16.60 23.28
C LYS A 93 -1.91 -16.08 24.65
N SER A 94 -1.40 -16.97 25.50
CA SER A 94 -0.81 -16.61 26.80
C SER A 94 0.50 -15.86 26.65
N THR A 95 1.42 -16.34 25.82
CA THR A 95 2.76 -15.73 25.65
C THR A 95 2.66 -14.38 24.99
N ILE A 96 1.87 -14.27 23.90
CA ILE A 96 1.59 -12.97 23.27
C ILE A 96 0.96 -12.02 24.27
N SER A 97 0.03 -12.49 25.13
CA SER A 97 -0.60 -11.64 26.13
C SER A 97 0.35 -11.11 27.19
N LYS A 98 1.33 -11.89 27.61
CA LYS A 98 2.30 -11.51 28.66
C LYS A 98 3.43 -10.62 28.14
N HIS A 99 3.92 -10.88 26.95
CA HIS A 99 5.11 -10.22 26.40
C HIS A 99 4.79 -9.05 25.47
N PHE A 100 3.52 -8.88 25.13
CA PHE A 100 3.10 -7.91 24.13
C PHE A 100 3.05 -6.49 24.68
N ARG A 101 4.06 -5.70 24.30
CA ARG A 101 4.10 -4.24 24.55
C ARG A 101 4.02 -3.51 23.21
N MET A 102 2.80 -3.25 22.76
CA MET A 102 2.59 -2.44 21.57
C MET A 102 2.91 -0.97 21.85
N ASN A 103 3.61 -0.34 20.94
CA ASN A 103 3.86 1.09 20.99
C ASN A 103 2.51 1.85 20.85
N ALA A 104 2.39 2.98 21.56
CA ALA A 104 1.16 3.76 21.64
C ALA A 104 0.60 4.15 20.25
N THR A 105 1.46 4.55 19.31
CA THR A 105 1.07 4.93 17.94
C THR A 105 0.41 3.76 17.20
N LYS A 106 1.02 2.58 17.21
CA LYS A 106 0.43 1.39 16.57
C LYS A 106 -0.88 0.98 17.22
N LYS A 107 -0.96 1.06 18.55
CA LYS A 107 -2.21 0.79 19.28
C LYS A 107 -3.32 1.73 18.81
N GLN A 108 -3.04 3.01 18.64
CA GLN A 108 -4.02 3.99 18.15
C GLN A 108 -4.45 3.66 16.70
N VAL A 109 -3.53 3.24 15.83
CA VAL A 109 -3.87 2.80 14.48
C VAL A 109 -4.85 1.61 14.53
N LEU A 110 -4.54 0.55 15.30
CA LEU A 110 -5.42 -0.62 15.39
C LEU A 110 -6.79 -0.33 16.05
N LEU A 111 -6.87 0.65 16.96
CA LEU A 111 -8.14 1.09 17.55
C LEU A 111 -9.02 1.84 16.56
N ASN A 112 -8.43 2.58 15.62
CA ASN A 112 -9.16 3.36 14.61
C ASN A 112 -9.29 2.64 13.26
N LEU A 113 -8.71 1.45 13.10
CA LEU A 113 -8.75 0.64 11.89
C LEU A 113 -10.19 0.19 11.57
N GLU A 114 -10.63 0.43 10.33
CA GLU A 114 -11.96 0.01 9.83
C GLU A 114 -11.85 -1.00 8.69
N LEU A 115 -10.78 -0.92 7.87
CA LEU A 115 -10.49 -1.82 6.77
C LEU A 115 -9.03 -2.29 6.83
N LEU A 116 -8.83 -3.60 6.95
CA LEU A 116 -7.53 -4.25 6.81
C LEU A 116 -7.44 -4.89 5.43
N ILE A 117 -6.47 -4.51 4.61
CA ILE A 117 -6.19 -5.13 3.32
C ILE A 117 -4.97 -6.02 3.47
N ILE A 118 -5.11 -7.30 3.13
CA ILE A 118 -4.01 -8.27 3.14
C ILE A 118 -3.76 -8.70 1.69
N ASP A 119 -2.68 -8.19 1.10
CA ASP A 119 -2.26 -8.55 -0.25
C ASP A 119 -1.37 -9.81 -0.24
N GLU A 120 -1.32 -10.51 -1.38
CA GLU A 120 -0.60 -11.79 -1.57
C GLU A 120 -0.98 -12.86 -0.53
N VAL A 121 -2.28 -12.99 -0.27
CA VAL A 121 -2.82 -13.88 0.77
C VAL A 121 -2.53 -15.36 0.52
N SER A 122 -2.18 -15.75 -0.72
CA SER A 122 -1.77 -17.13 -1.04
C SER A 122 -0.57 -17.59 -0.21
N MET A 123 0.31 -16.66 0.19
CA MET A 123 1.49 -16.93 1.00
C MET A 123 1.25 -16.81 2.52
N LEU A 124 0.02 -16.45 2.92
CA LEU A 124 -0.32 -16.26 4.34
C LEU A 124 -0.65 -17.57 5.02
N ARG A 125 0.06 -17.87 6.10
CA ARG A 125 -0.13 -19.04 6.96
C ARG A 125 -1.40 -18.88 7.82
N PRO A 126 -2.14 -19.96 8.13
CA PRO A 126 -3.35 -19.89 8.95
C PRO A 126 -3.07 -19.45 10.39
N ASP A 127 -1.97 -19.86 10.97
CA ASP A 127 -1.56 -19.49 12.32
C ASP A 127 -1.24 -17.99 12.45
N VAL A 128 -0.61 -17.39 11.44
CA VAL A 128 -0.35 -15.94 11.40
C VAL A 128 -1.67 -15.16 11.32
N LEU A 129 -2.65 -15.65 10.56
CA LEU A 129 -3.96 -15.01 10.46
C LEU A 129 -4.73 -15.07 11.78
N ASP A 130 -4.71 -16.20 12.48
CA ASP A 130 -5.31 -16.32 13.82
C ASP A 130 -4.60 -15.46 14.86
N ALA A 131 -3.27 -15.26 14.72
CA ALA A 131 -2.54 -14.30 15.55
C ALA A 131 -2.98 -12.84 15.30
N ILE A 132 -3.24 -12.46 14.05
CA ILE A 132 -3.79 -11.13 13.68
C ILE A 132 -5.17 -10.94 14.32
N ASP A 133 -6.05 -11.93 14.17
CA ASP A 133 -7.39 -11.92 14.77
C ASP A 133 -7.32 -11.72 16.29
N PHE A 134 -6.54 -12.56 16.97
CA PHE A 134 -6.36 -12.47 18.42
C PHE A 134 -5.82 -11.08 18.85
N MET A 135 -4.88 -10.52 18.09
CA MET A 135 -4.33 -9.20 18.39
C MET A 135 -5.36 -8.08 18.24
N LEU A 136 -6.16 -8.11 17.18
CA LEU A 136 -7.23 -7.13 16.95
C LEU A 136 -8.29 -7.21 18.04
N GLN A 137 -8.77 -8.41 18.38
CA GLN A 137 -9.73 -8.62 19.46
C GLN A 137 -9.20 -8.04 20.78
N LYS A 138 -7.95 -8.34 21.10
CA LYS A 138 -7.33 -7.91 22.35
C LYS A 138 -7.13 -6.39 22.44
N VAL A 139 -6.61 -5.77 21.38
CA VAL A 139 -6.35 -4.31 21.36
C VAL A 139 -7.67 -3.54 21.38
N ARG A 140 -8.64 -3.98 20.62
CA ARG A 140 -9.97 -3.32 20.50
C ARG A 140 -10.91 -3.67 21.64
N ARG A 141 -10.60 -4.72 22.43
CA ARG A 141 -11.44 -5.26 23.52
C ARG A 141 -12.82 -5.68 23.02
N VAL A 142 -12.88 -6.29 21.85
CA VAL A 142 -14.11 -6.74 21.18
C VAL A 142 -13.91 -8.20 20.75
N ASP A 143 -14.69 -9.10 21.31
CA ASP A 143 -14.61 -10.55 21.09
C ASP A 143 -15.49 -10.98 19.87
N VAL A 144 -15.17 -10.42 18.71
CA VAL A 144 -15.73 -10.80 17.41
C VAL A 144 -14.60 -10.93 16.39
N PRO A 145 -14.78 -11.65 15.28
CA PRO A 145 -13.74 -11.83 14.27
C PRO A 145 -13.06 -10.52 13.89
N PHE A 146 -11.74 -10.51 13.92
CA PHE A 146 -10.87 -9.37 13.66
C PHE A 146 -11.17 -8.13 14.52
N GLY A 147 -11.78 -8.31 15.70
CA GLY A 147 -12.19 -7.21 16.55
C GLY A 147 -13.18 -6.25 15.87
N GLY A 148 -13.99 -6.75 14.92
CA GLY A 148 -14.97 -5.99 14.14
C GLY A 148 -14.37 -5.18 12.99
N VAL A 149 -13.13 -5.41 12.59
CA VAL A 149 -12.50 -4.81 11.40
C VAL A 149 -12.92 -5.61 10.16
N GLN A 150 -13.33 -4.91 9.10
CA GLN A 150 -13.53 -5.53 7.79
C GLN A 150 -12.18 -5.94 7.20
N VAL A 151 -12.08 -7.16 6.63
CA VAL A 151 -10.83 -7.63 6.01
C VAL A 151 -11.05 -7.90 4.52
N LEU A 152 -10.18 -7.31 3.69
CA LEU A 152 -10.06 -7.59 2.28
C LEU A 152 -8.81 -8.45 2.06
N PHE A 153 -9.02 -9.72 1.69
CA PHE A 153 -7.96 -10.64 1.30
C PHE A 153 -7.78 -10.58 -0.20
N ILE A 154 -6.55 -10.31 -0.68
CA ILE A 154 -6.24 -10.25 -2.12
C ILE A 154 -5.17 -11.28 -2.44
N GLY A 155 -5.38 -12.08 -3.48
CA GLY A 155 -4.38 -13.04 -3.95
C GLY A 155 -4.94 -14.06 -4.94
N ASP A 156 -4.07 -14.94 -5.40
CA ASP A 156 -4.42 -16.09 -6.24
C ASP A 156 -3.87 -17.35 -5.58
N LEU A 157 -4.75 -18.14 -4.95
CA LEU A 157 -4.40 -19.35 -4.19
C LEU A 157 -3.71 -20.44 -5.03
N LEU A 158 -3.86 -20.37 -6.35
CA LEU A 158 -3.22 -21.29 -7.29
C LEU A 158 -1.83 -20.83 -7.72
N GLN A 159 -1.35 -19.69 -7.18
CA GLN A 159 0.03 -19.26 -7.28
C GLN A 159 0.90 -19.94 -6.20
N LEU A 160 1.77 -19.19 -5.55
CA LEU A 160 2.71 -19.77 -4.58
C LEU A 160 2.05 -20.03 -3.23
N PRO A 161 2.16 -21.26 -2.67
CA PRO A 161 1.62 -21.59 -1.37
C PRO A 161 2.46 -20.98 -0.23
N PRO A 162 1.92 -20.98 1.01
CA PRO A 162 2.67 -20.60 2.19
C PRO A 162 3.88 -21.53 2.40
N VAL A 163 4.97 -20.97 2.94
CA VAL A 163 6.15 -21.75 3.33
C VAL A 163 6.10 -21.97 4.84
N ILE A 164 6.02 -23.23 5.24
CA ILE A 164 6.04 -23.66 6.66
C ILE A 164 7.19 -24.66 6.84
N LYS A 165 7.99 -24.48 7.88
CA LYS A 165 9.03 -25.46 8.23
C LYS A 165 8.38 -26.74 8.70
N GLN A 166 9.00 -27.90 8.38
CA GLN A 166 8.44 -29.21 8.77
C GLN A 166 8.24 -29.33 10.28
N GLU A 167 9.17 -28.78 11.05
CA GLU A 167 9.13 -28.75 12.52
C GLU A 167 7.93 -27.97 13.05
N ASP A 168 7.67 -26.77 12.46
CA ASP A 168 6.50 -25.96 12.81
C ASP A 168 5.20 -26.69 12.43
N TRP A 169 5.18 -27.32 11.24
CA TRP A 169 3.99 -28.02 10.75
C TRP A 169 3.61 -29.23 11.59
N TYR A 170 4.62 -29.91 12.17
CA TYR A 170 4.37 -31.05 13.05
C TYR A 170 3.46 -30.71 14.22
N GLU A 171 3.58 -29.52 14.79
CA GLU A 171 2.71 -29.02 15.87
C GLU A 171 1.44 -28.37 15.31
N LEU A 172 1.55 -27.54 14.26
CA LEU A 172 0.42 -26.78 13.71
C LEU A 172 -0.69 -27.67 13.13
N LYS A 173 -0.37 -28.84 12.58
CA LYS A 173 -1.33 -29.82 12.05
C LYS A 173 -2.36 -30.31 13.09
N ASN A 174 -2.07 -30.17 14.39
CA ASN A 174 -2.99 -30.49 15.47
C ASN A 174 -4.14 -29.46 15.59
N TYR A 175 -3.95 -28.25 15.02
CA TYR A 175 -4.88 -27.12 15.09
C TYR A 175 -5.46 -26.74 13.72
N TYR A 176 -4.75 -27.02 12.63
CA TYR A 176 -5.10 -26.64 11.27
C TYR A 176 -5.12 -27.83 10.32
N GLN A 177 -6.15 -27.91 9.47
CA GLN A 177 -6.29 -28.99 8.48
C GLN A 177 -5.32 -28.85 7.30
N GLY A 178 -4.88 -27.63 6.99
CA GLY A 178 -3.98 -27.33 5.90
C GLY A 178 -3.22 -26.02 6.14
N MET A 179 -2.34 -25.67 5.22
CA MET A 179 -1.40 -24.56 5.39
C MET A 179 -1.88 -23.21 4.86
N PHE A 180 -3.02 -23.16 4.16
CA PHE A 180 -3.55 -21.95 3.57
C PHE A 180 -4.35 -21.11 4.57
N PHE A 181 -4.48 -19.81 4.32
CA PHE A 181 -5.16 -18.87 5.20
C PHE A 181 -6.62 -19.29 5.53
N PHE A 182 -7.32 -19.94 4.58
CA PHE A 182 -8.70 -20.37 4.77
C PHE A 182 -8.85 -21.54 5.76
N HIS A 183 -7.75 -22.17 6.19
CA HIS A 183 -7.77 -23.16 7.28
C HIS A 183 -7.64 -22.52 8.67
N SER A 184 -7.45 -21.18 8.76
CA SER A 184 -7.45 -20.51 10.05
C SER A 184 -8.78 -20.66 10.77
N GLN A 185 -8.77 -20.62 12.10
CA GLN A 185 -9.98 -20.76 12.91
C GLN A 185 -10.95 -19.61 12.66
N VAL A 186 -10.42 -18.38 12.51
CA VAL A 186 -11.24 -17.18 12.26
C VAL A 186 -11.98 -17.26 10.92
N ILE A 187 -11.36 -17.76 9.84
CA ILE A 187 -12.00 -17.88 8.53
C ILE A 187 -13.03 -19.00 8.51
N ARG A 188 -12.76 -20.11 9.20
CA ARG A 188 -13.74 -21.22 9.32
C ARG A 188 -15.00 -20.76 10.06
N GLN A 189 -14.89 -19.89 11.04
CA GLN A 189 -16.02 -19.31 11.79
C GLN A 189 -16.73 -18.19 11.02
N ASN A 190 -16.00 -17.39 10.27
CA ASN A 190 -16.52 -16.25 9.53
C ASN A 190 -15.91 -16.19 8.11
N PRO A 191 -16.39 -17.03 7.18
CA PRO A 191 -15.87 -17.08 5.83
C PRO A 191 -16.09 -15.75 5.08
N PRO A 192 -15.06 -15.24 4.38
CA PRO A 192 -15.20 -14.07 3.54
C PRO A 192 -16.04 -14.36 2.30
N LEU A 193 -16.64 -13.33 1.74
CA LEU A 193 -17.32 -13.44 0.46
C LEU A 193 -16.28 -13.61 -0.66
N TYR A 194 -16.39 -14.69 -1.43
CA TYR A 194 -15.43 -15.04 -2.47
C TYR A 194 -15.82 -14.38 -3.79
N ILE A 195 -15.03 -13.36 -4.25
CA ILE A 195 -15.22 -12.66 -5.53
C ILE A 195 -14.02 -12.97 -6.43
N GLU A 196 -14.26 -13.40 -7.66
CA GLU A 196 -13.20 -13.64 -8.64
C GLU A 196 -13.29 -12.66 -9.81
N LEU A 197 -12.16 -11.99 -10.10
CA LEU A 197 -11.99 -11.19 -11.33
C LEU A 197 -11.76 -12.12 -12.52
N ASP A 198 -12.57 -12.02 -13.54
CA ASP A 198 -12.58 -12.90 -14.71
C ASP A 198 -11.85 -12.31 -15.91
N LYS A 199 -11.88 -10.97 -16.08
CA LYS A 199 -11.29 -10.30 -17.24
C LYS A 199 -9.77 -10.23 -17.15
N ILE A 200 -9.11 -10.85 -18.13
CA ILE A 200 -7.64 -10.86 -18.25
C ILE A 200 -7.21 -9.67 -19.14
N TYR A 201 -6.18 -8.94 -18.72
CA TYR A 201 -5.64 -7.77 -19.44
C TYR A 201 -4.19 -7.97 -19.90
N ARG A 202 -3.53 -9.07 -19.49
CA ARG A 202 -2.10 -9.30 -19.74
C ARG A 202 -1.82 -10.07 -21.00
N GLN A 203 -2.61 -11.12 -21.28
CA GLN A 203 -2.42 -12.05 -22.39
C GLN A 203 -3.46 -11.80 -23.47
N ASP A 204 -3.02 -11.85 -24.74
CA ASP A 204 -3.88 -11.69 -25.93
C ASP A 204 -4.01 -13.00 -26.76
N ASP A 205 -3.20 -14.03 -26.44
CA ASP A 205 -3.17 -15.32 -27.12
C ASP A 205 -4.19 -16.27 -26.50
N GLU A 206 -5.31 -16.52 -27.20
CA GLU A 206 -6.41 -17.35 -26.71
C GLU A 206 -5.98 -18.81 -26.44
N THR A 207 -5.09 -19.37 -27.25
CA THR A 207 -4.55 -20.71 -27.05
C THR A 207 -3.74 -20.77 -25.76
N PHE A 208 -2.90 -19.77 -25.55
CA PHE A 208 -2.10 -19.67 -24.34
C PHE A 208 -2.96 -19.45 -23.09
N ILE A 209 -3.98 -18.57 -23.18
CA ILE A 209 -4.96 -18.35 -22.11
C ILE A 209 -5.68 -19.66 -21.75
N SER A 210 -6.07 -20.46 -22.78
CA SER A 210 -6.70 -21.77 -22.56
C SER A 210 -5.77 -22.73 -21.82
N ILE A 211 -4.50 -22.84 -22.25
CA ILE A 211 -3.49 -23.68 -21.62
C ILE A 211 -3.27 -23.26 -20.16
N LEU A 212 -3.11 -21.95 -19.89
CA LEU A 212 -2.95 -21.41 -18.54
C LEU A 212 -4.15 -21.72 -17.65
N ASN A 213 -5.38 -21.64 -18.19
CA ASN A 213 -6.60 -21.99 -17.48
C ASN A 213 -6.67 -23.49 -17.14
N ASN A 214 -6.31 -24.35 -18.10
CA ASN A 214 -6.27 -25.78 -17.88
C ASN A 214 -5.22 -26.17 -16.84
N LEU A 215 -4.04 -25.55 -16.89
CA LEU A 215 -2.98 -25.74 -15.91
C LEU A 215 -3.42 -25.30 -14.51
N ARG A 216 -4.02 -24.10 -14.41
CA ARG A 216 -4.55 -23.55 -13.16
C ARG A 216 -5.58 -24.46 -12.52
N ASN A 217 -6.51 -25.00 -13.31
CA ASN A 217 -7.62 -25.82 -12.82
C ASN A 217 -7.29 -27.32 -12.76
N ASN A 218 -6.04 -27.70 -12.89
CA ASN A 218 -5.59 -29.11 -12.91
C ASN A 218 -6.30 -29.96 -13.99
N ARG A 219 -6.56 -29.34 -15.15
CA ARG A 219 -7.24 -29.96 -16.31
C ARG A 219 -6.35 -29.96 -17.55
N ILE A 220 -5.03 -29.91 -17.36
CA ILE A 220 -4.09 -29.93 -18.49
C ILE A 220 -4.20 -31.26 -19.23
N THR A 221 -4.27 -31.19 -20.56
CA THR A 221 -4.42 -32.37 -21.41
C THR A 221 -3.10 -32.71 -22.09
N THR A 222 -3.04 -33.92 -22.69
CA THR A 222 -1.91 -34.33 -23.50
C THR A 222 -1.69 -33.41 -24.70
N GLU A 223 -2.77 -32.88 -25.31
CA GLU A 223 -2.70 -31.91 -26.39
C GLU A 223 -2.07 -30.58 -25.92
N ASN A 224 -2.46 -30.08 -24.74
CA ASN A 224 -1.84 -28.88 -24.16
C ASN A 224 -0.33 -29.07 -23.95
N ILE A 225 0.07 -30.22 -23.43
CA ILE A 225 1.49 -30.58 -23.24
C ILE A 225 2.21 -30.69 -24.60
N ALA A 226 1.57 -31.28 -25.59
CA ALA A 226 2.14 -31.38 -26.94
C ALA A 226 2.38 -29.98 -27.54
N VAL A 227 1.45 -29.05 -27.36
CA VAL A 227 1.62 -27.66 -27.84
C VAL A 227 2.79 -27.00 -27.09
N LEU A 228 2.86 -27.11 -25.76
CA LEU A 228 3.97 -26.53 -24.99
C LEU A 228 5.32 -27.13 -25.35
N ASN A 229 5.37 -28.44 -25.56
CA ASN A 229 6.63 -29.14 -25.90
C ASN A 229 7.14 -28.82 -27.31
N GLN A 230 6.37 -28.16 -28.20
CA GLN A 230 6.89 -27.62 -29.47
C GLN A 230 7.91 -26.49 -29.25
N TYR A 231 7.90 -25.84 -28.08
CA TYR A 231 8.81 -24.76 -27.70
C TYR A 231 10.04 -25.24 -26.92
N VAL A 232 10.31 -26.55 -26.90
CA VAL A 232 11.48 -27.12 -26.22
C VAL A 232 12.74 -26.89 -27.03
N GLN A 233 13.71 -26.23 -26.44
CA GLN A 233 15.04 -25.96 -27.00
C GLN A 233 16.13 -26.38 -26.00
N PRO A 234 16.58 -27.65 -25.99
CA PRO A 234 17.56 -28.15 -25.01
C PRO A 234 18.91 -27.44 -25.06
N ASP A 235 19.33 -27.03 -26.28
CA ASP A 235 20.60 -26.35 -26.53
C ASP A 235 20.53 -24.83 -26.42
N PHE A 236 19.46 -24.31 -25.79
CA PHE A 236 19.27 -22.88 -25.60
C PHE A 236 20.43 -22.23 -24.83
N ASN A 237 21.04 -21.22 -25.44
CA ASN A 237 22.06 -20.41 -24.79
C ASN A 237 21.62 -18.96 -24.69
N ILE A 238 21.42 -18.49 -23.44
CA ILE A 238 20.95 -17.13 -23.14
C ILE A 238 21.82 -16.03 -23.78
N LYS A 239 23.10 -16.28 -23.99
CA LYS A 239 24.05 -15.33 -24.55
C LYS A 239 23.75 -14.96 -26.01
N ASN A 240 23.05 -15.85 -26.72
CA ASN A 240 22.67 -15.65 -28.12
C ASN A 240 21.26 -15.06 -28.28
N HIS A 241 20.56 -14.78 -27.17
CA HIS A 241 19.16 -14.36 -27.18
C HIS A 241 18.95 -13.12 -26.31
N ASN A 242 19.37 -11.96 -26.85
CA ASN A 242 19.17 -10.69 -26.16
C ASN A 242 17.66 -10.43 -25.92
N GLY A 243 17.31 -9.91 -24.73
CA GLY A 243 15.91 -9.65 -24.35
C GLY A 243 15.17 -10.87 -23.80
N CYS A 244 15.80 -12.07 -23.78
CA CYS A 244 15.23 -13.26 -23.15
C CYS A 244 15.77 -13.41 -21.71
N ILE A 245 14.96 -13.96 -20.78
CA ILE A 245 15.35 -14.23 -19.40
C ILE A 245 15.12 -15.70 -19.04
N ILE A 246 16.06 -16.31 -18.29
CA ILE A 246 15.88 -17.66 -17.76
C ILE A 246 15.09 -17.57 -16.45
N VAL A 247 13.94 -18.25 -16.39
CA VAL A 247 13.15 -18.38 -15.15
C VAL A 247 13.41 -19.75 -14.54
N THR A 248 14.03 -19.77 -13.37
CA THR A 248 14.43 -21.00 -12.65
C THR A 248 13.78 -21.07 -11.25
N THR A 249 13.88 -22.21 -10.62
CA THR A 249 13.24 -22.46 -9.31
C THR A 249 14.15 -22.12 -8.12
N HIS A 250 15.49 -22.06 -8.30
CA HIS A 250 16.47 -21.87 -7.25
C HIS A 250 17.22 -20.54 -7.36
N ASN A 251 17.32 -19.79 -6.25
CA ASN A 251 18.07 -18.55 -6.20
C ASN A 251 19.54 -18.73 -6.57
N ALA A 252 20.21 -19.74 -6.01
CA ALA A 252 21.62 -19.99 -6.28
C ALA A 252 21.91 -20.14 -7.79
N LYS A 253 21.04 -20.84 -8.53
CA LYS A 253 21.19 -21.02 -9.98
C LYS A 253 21.00 -19.71 -10.74
N ALA A 254 20.02 -18.91 -10.36
CA ALA A 254 19.80 -17.61 -11.01
C ALA A 254 20.97 -16.66 -10.75
N ASP A 255 21.47 -16.61 -9.51
CA ASP A 255 22.58 -15.76 -9.11
C ASP A 255 23.89 -16.18 -9.80
N GLU A 256 24.15 -17.50 -9.96
CA GLU A 256 25.28 -18.07 -10.70
C GLU A 256 25.26 -17.65 -12.18
N ILE A 257 24.12 -17.84 -12.88
CA ILE A 257 23.96 -17.45 -14.28
C ILE A 257 24.21 -15.94 -14.46
N ASN A 258 23.64 -15.11 -13.61
CA ASN A 258 23.82 -13.66 -13.69
C ASN A 258 25.29 -13.26 -13.44
N LYS A 259 25.94 -13.86 -12.46
CA LYS A 259 27.34 -13.60 -12.11
C LYS A 259 28.31 -14.03 -13.22
N GLU A 260 28.12 -15.21 -13.80
CA GLU A 260 28.93 -15.71 -14.90
C GLU A 260 28.77 -14.84 -16.14
N ALA A 261 27.54 -14.51 -16.55
CA ALA A 261 27.26 -13.67 -17.70
C ALA A 261 27.86 -12.26 -17.54
N LEU A 262 27.79 -11.67 -16.33
CA LEU A 262 28.41 -10.38 -16.05
C LEU A 262 29.95 -10.47 -16.06
N ALA A 263 30.53 -11.57 -15.56
CA ALA A 263 31.98 -11.75 -15.53
C ALA A 263 32.61 -11.84 -16.92
N GLU A 264 31.91 -12.46 -17.88
CA GLU A 264 32.37 -12.63 -19.26
C GLU A 264 32.46 -11.32 -20.05
N LEU A 265 31.69 -10.29 -19.67
CA LEU A 265 31.79 -8.96 -20.29
C LEU A 265 33.15 -8.35 -19.96
N LYS A 266 33.91 -7.98 -21.03
CA LYS A 266 35.28 -7.43 -20.91
C LYS A 266 35.29 -5.95 -20.54
N THR A 267 34.15 -5.28 -20.48
CA THR A 267 34.03 -3.84 -20.18
C THR A 267 34.26 -3.58 -18.68
N LYS A 268 34.57 -2.30 -18.34
CA LYS A 268 34.81 -1.86 -16.97
C LYS A 268 33.55 -2.03 -16.11
N THR A 269 33.73 -2.51 -14.88
CA THR A 269 32.65 -2.60 -13.90
C THR A 269 32.42 -1.24 -13.23
N PHE A 270 31.17 -0.82 -13.15
CA PHE A 270 30.69 0.30 -12.36
C PHE A 270 29.84 -0.24 -11.21
N SER A 271 30.06 0.29 -10.00
CA SER A 271 29.32 -0.07 -8.80
C SER A 271 28.44 1.09 -8.37
N TYR A 272 27.14 0.85 -8.23
CA TYR A 272 26.17 1.84 -7.79
C TYR A 272 25.66 1.45 -6.40
N PHE A 273 25.43 2.49 -5.57
CA PHE A 273 24.98 2.34 -4.20
C PHE A 273 23.72 3.18 -3.97
N PRO A 274 22.83 2.75 -3.06
CA PRO A 274 21.61 3.50 -2.75
C PRO A 274 21.95 4.78 -1.96
N GLU A 275 21.11 5.78 -2.14
CA GLU A 275 21.02 6.91 -1.22
C GLU A 275 19.98 6.54 -0.15
N LEU A 276 20.42 6.48 1.11
CA LEU A 276 19.56 6.17 2.25
C LEU A 276 19.27 7.43 3.04
N VAL A 277 18.00 7.68 3.34
CA VAL A 277 17.58 8.79 4.20
C VAL A 277 16.74 8.22 5.33
N GLU A 278 17.11 8.57 6.57
CA GLU A 278 16.44 8.16 7.81
C GLU A 278 16.30 6.64 7.99
N ASP A 279 15.14 6.13 8.47
CA ASP A 279 14.96 4.75 8.87
C ASP A 279 14.48 3.86 7.72
N PHE A 280 15.41 3.22 7.02
CA PHE A 280 15.11 2.22 6.00
C PHE A 280 15.90 0.93 6.30
N PRO A 281 15.34 -0.05 7.00
CA PRO A 281 16.05 -1.27 7.43
C PRO A 281 16.45 -2.16 6.25
N GLU A 282 17.64 -2.76 6.32
CA GLU A 282 18.18 -3.67 5.28
C GLU A 282 17.23 -4.84 4.93
N LYS A 283 16.48 -5.34 5.92
CA LYS A 283 15.53 -6.45 5.72
C LYS A 283 14.42 -6.17 4.73
N ILE A 284 14.15 -4.89 4.43
CA ILE A 284 13.13 -4.47 3.46
C ILE A 284 13.73 -3.86 2.20
N TYR A 285 15.05 -3.95 1.96
CA TYR A 285 15.65 -3.47 0.74
C TYR A 285 15.00 -4.13 -0.48
N PRO A 286 14.52 -3.34 -1.45
CA PRO A 286 13.87 -3.87 -2.65
C PRO A 286 14.85 -4.52 -3.62
N ILE A 287 16.11 -4.11 -3.54
CA ILE A 287 17.25 -4.61 -4.32
C ILE A 287 18.50 -4.67 -3.45
N GLU A 288 19.53 -5.35 -3.96
CA GLU A 288 20.82 -5.39 -3.30
C GLU A 288 21.43 -3.98 -3.21
N PRO A 289 22.05 -3.63 -2.07
CA PRO A 289 22.57 -2.27 -1.87
C PRO A 289 23.76 -1.97 -2.79
N LYS A 290 24.52 -2.97 -3.21
CA LYS A 290 25.60 -2.83 -4.19
C LYS A 290 25.17 -3.44 -5.52
N MET A 291 25.09 -2.62 -6.56
CA MET A 291 24.76 -3.08 -7.91
C MET A 291 25.97 -2.89 -8.83
N ASP A 292 26.60 -4.01 -9.21
CA ASP A 292 27.70 -4.05 -10.14
C ASP A 292 27.19 -4.23 -11.56
N LEU A 293 27.51 -3.28 -12.46
CA LEU A 293 27.05 -3.27 -13.85
C LEU A 293 28.24 -3.07 -14.80
N LYS A 294 28.07 -3.55 -16.04
CA LYS A 294 29.00 -3.36 -17.15
C LYS A 294 28.24 -2.96 -18.42
N VAL A 295 28.89 -2.20 -19.30
CA VAL A 295 28.32 -1.95 -20.63
C VAL A 295 28.18 -3.29 -21.37
N GLY A 296 27.01 -3.51 -21.99
CA GLY A 296 26.60 -4.77 -22.58
C GLY A 296 25.82 -5.69 -21.63
N ALA A 297 25.67 -5.34 -20.35
CA ALA A 297 24.89 -6.14 -19.43
C ALA A 297 23.38 -6.06 -19.72
N GLN A 298 22.74 -7.24 -19.68
CA GLN A 298 21.29 -7.34 -19.75
C GLN A 298 20.66 -7.04 -18.40
N VAL A 299 19.78 -6.07 -18.36
CA VAL A 299 19.07 -5.63 -17.16
C VAL A 299 17.57 -5.61 -17.37
N MET A 300 16.82 -5.70 -16.28
CA MET A 300 15.37 -5.45 -16.29
C MET A 300 15.00 -4.35 -15.31
N PHE A 301 13.97 -3.61 -15.66
CA PHE A 301 13.33 -2.66 -14.79
C PHE A 301 12.43 -3.38 -13.78
N ILE A 302 12.50 -2.96 -12.51
CA ILE A 302 11.69 -3.54 -11.43
C ILE A 302 10.58 -2.60 -10.93
N LYS A 303 10.39 -1.48 -11.62
CA LYS A 303 9.29 -0.53 -11.43
C LYS A 303 8.79 -0.05 -12.79
N ASN A 304 7.56 0.48 -12.79
CA ASN A 304 7.05 1.17 -13.96
C ASN A 304 7.64 2.58 -14.01
N ASP A 305 7.85 3.07 -15.22
CA ASP A 305 8.19 4.45 -15.46
C ASP A 305 7.07 5.36 -14.98
N THR A 306 7.40 6.31 -14.12
CA THR A 306 6.48 7.32 -13.59
C THR A 306 6.45 8.59 -14.43
N SER A 307 7.32 8.71 -15.44
CA SER A 307 7.34 9.82 -16.38
C SER A 307 6.09 9.83 -17.28
N PHE A 308 5.82 10.95 -17.91
CA PHE A 308 4.72 11.08 -18.87
C PHE A 308 4.89 10.14 -20.06
N GLU A 309 6.12 9.88 -20.48
CA GLU A 309 6.46 9.09 -21.67
C GLU A 309 6.25 7.59 -21.48
N LYS A 310 6.24 7.07 -20.23
CA LYS A 310 6.06 5.65 -19.91
C LYS A 310 6.96 4.72 -20.72
N ASN A 311 8.25 5.03 -20.77
CA ASN A 311 9.24 4.35 -21.60
C ASN A 311 9.45 2.88 -21.25
N TYR A 312 9.20 2.51 -19.99
CA TYR A 312 9.40 1.14 -19.49
C TYR A 312 8.35 0.74 -18.47
N PHE A 313 8.19 -0.56 -18.29
CA PHE A 313 7.30 -1.17 -17.30
C PHE A 313 8.08 -2.19 -16.45
N ASN A 314 7.48 -2.60 -15.35
CA ASN A 314 8.07 -3.61 -14.45
C ASN A 314 8.21 -4.97 -15.15
N GLY A 315 9.45 -5.41 -15.35
CA GLY A 315 9.82 -6.61 -16.10
C GLY A 315 10.39 -6.33 -17.50
N LYS A 316 10.35 -5.08 -18.00
CA LYS A 316 10.94 -4.75 -19.30
C LYS A 316 12.45 -4.93 -19.28
N ILE A 317 12.96 -5.66 -20.27
CA ILE A 317 14.38 -6.02 -20.37
C ILE A 317 15.05 -5.12 -21.42
N GLY A 318 16.28 -4.68 -21.13
CA GLY A 318 17.11 -3.91 -22.05
C GLY A 318 18.60 -4.21 -21.83
N THR A 319 19.43 -3.63 -22.69
CA THR A 319 20.88 -3.78 -22.64
C THR A 319 21.53 -2.44 -22.27
N ILE A 320 22.46 -2.45 -21.35
CA ILE A 320 23.22 -1.25 -20.95
C ILE A 320 24.16 -0.88 -22.10
N ILE A 321 24.06 0.36 -22.60
CA ILE A 321 24.92 0.90 -23.66
C ILE A 321 25.90 1.95 -23.14
N SER A 322 25.59 2.64 -22.05
CA SER A 322 26.47 3.64 -21.42
C SER A 322 26.35 3.59 -19.91
N LEU A 323 27.50 3.79 -19.23
CA LEU A 323 27.61 3.89 -17.78
C LEU A 323 28.56 5.01 -17.39
N ALA A 324 28.11 5.89 -16.51
CA ALA A 324 28.93 6.88 -15.81
C ALA A 324 28.67 6.77 -14.30
N GLU A 325 29.34 7.58 -13.49
CA GLU A 325 29.22 7.49 -12.03
C GLU A 325 27.78 7.70 -11.51
N LYS A 326 26.99 8.54 -12.23
CA LYS A 326 25.60 8.86 -11.87
C LYS A 326 24.63 8.71 -13.04
N GLU A 327 25.00 7.98 -14.06
CA GLU A 327 24.20 7.80 -15.27
C GLU A 327 24.23 6.36 -15.74
N ILE A 328 23.07 5.86 -16.12
CA ILE A 328 22.87 4.55 -16.75
C ILE A 328 21.96 4.73 -17.95
N SER A 329 22.44 4.38 -19.15
CA SER A 329 21.61 4.36 -20.36
C SER A 329 21.31 2.93 -20.77
N VAL A 330 20.02 2.62 -20.94
CA VAL A 330 19.53 1.30 -21.34
C VAL A 330 18.87 1.39 -22.71
N HIS A 331 19.29 0.51 -23.60
CA HIS A 331 18.75 0.38 -24.95
C HIS A 331 17.75 -0.78 -25.03
N PHE A 332 16.61 -0.56 -25.68
CA PHE A 332 15.59 -1.53 -26.00
C PHE A 332 15.68 -1.89 -27.50
N PRO A 333 16.28 -3.04 -27.86
CA PRO A 333 16.54 -3.37 -29.28
C PRO A 333 15.28 -3.49 -30.12
N GLU A 334 14.18 -4.02 -29.56
CA GLU A 334 12.93 -4.23 -30.26
C GLU A 334 12.25 -2.92 -30.70
N GLU A 335 12.43 -1.85 -29.89
CA GLU A 335 11.85 -0.52 -30.14
C GLU A 335 12.87 0.45 -30.72
N ASN A 336 14.14 0.04 -30.85
CA ASN A 336 15.28 0.89 -31.20
C ASN A 336 15.31 2.20 -30.37
N LYS A 337 15.04 2.08 -29.07
CA LYS A 337 14.90 3.20 -28.14
C LYS A 337 15.92 3.11 -27.03
N THR A 338 16.57 4.23 -26.73
CA THR A 338 17.48 4.37 -25.58
C THR A 338 16.84 5.25 -24.53
N VAL A 339 16.95 4.84 -23.27
CA VAL A 339 16.40 5.56 -22.12
C VAL A 339 17.48 5.77 -21.07
N GLU A 340 17.62 6.98 -20.61
CA GLU A 340 18.38 7.28 -19.39
C GLU A 340 17.56 6.88 -18.18
N VAL A 341 18.19 6.15 -17.24
CA VAL A 341 17.51 5.58 -16.08
C VAL A 341 17.58 6.52 -14.90
N ASP A 342 16.46 7.02 -14.45
CA ASP A 342 16.36 7.83 -13.24
C ASP A 342 16.42 6.99 -11.96
N LEU A 343 16.90 7.60 -10.86
CA LEU A 343 16.79 7.01 -9.53
C LEU A 343 15.32 6.90 -9.12
N TYR A 344 14.92 5.72 -8.67
CA TYR A 344 13.63 5.50 -8.06
C TYR A 344 13.75 5.52 -6.54
N THR A 345 12.85 6.23 -5.88
CA THR A 345 12.82 6.33 -4.42
C THR A 345 11.72 5.43 -3.87
N TRP A 346 12.12 4.40 -3.12
CA TRP A 346 11.22 3.57 -2.31
C TRP A 346 11.04 4.23 -0.95
N GLU A 347 9.83 4.24 -0.46
CA GLU A 347 9.48 4.82 0.83
C GLU A 347 9.22 3.72 1.85
N ASN A 348 9.84 3.82 3.02
CA ASN A 348 9.43 3.08 4.20
C ASN A 348 8.37 3.90 4.92
N ILE A 349 7.14 3.42 4.90
CA ILE A 349 6.01 4.10 5.51
C ILE A 349 5.69 3.55 6.89
N LYS A 350 5.06 4.40 7.69
CA LYS A 350 4.46 4.04 8.97
C LYS A 350 3.06 4.64 9.02
N TYR A 351 2.12 3.86 9.48
CA TYR A 351 0.77 4.36 9.73
C TYR A 351 0.72 5.13 11.06
N THR A 352 0.07 6.27 11.04
CA THR A 352 -0.21 7.12 12.19
C THR A 352 -1.67 7.56 12.16
N VAL A 353 -2.21 8.00 13.29
CA VAL A 353 -3.55 8.58 13.34
C VAL A 353 -3.41 10.08 13.44
N ASN A 354 -4.01 10.80 12.53
CA ASN A 354 -4.08 12.25 12.58
C ASN A 354 -4.84 12.68 13.84
N PRO A 355 -4.27 13.52 14.71
CA PRO A 355 -4.90 13.88 15.98
C PRO A 355 -6.20 14.70 15.81
N ASP A 356 -6.37 15.40 14.69
CA ASP A 356 -7.50 16.30 14.43
C ASP A 356 -8.63 15.61 13.66
N THR A 357 -8.30 14.86 12.59
CA THR A 357 -9.29 14.19 11.72
C THR A 357 -9.64 12.78 12.18
N LYS A 358 -8.77 12.15 13.02
CA LYS A 358 -8.85 10.73 13.42
C LYS A 358 -8.71 9.75 12.24
N GLU A 359 -8.30 10.23 11.10
CA GLU A 359 -7.98 9.41 9.93
C GLU A 359 -6.61 8.74 10.10
N ILE A 360 -6.47 7.53 9.56
CA ILE A 360 -5.16 6.87 9.45
C ILE A 360 -4.43 7.47 8.25
N GLU A 361 -3.22 7.95 8.50
CA GLU A 361 -2.34 8.55 7.50
C GLU A 361 -1.03 7.78 7.40
N GLU A 362 -0.45 7.81 6.21
CA GLU A 362 0.89 7.29 5.93
C GLU A 362 1.93 8.37 6.21
N THR A 363 2.95 8.00 6.98
CA THR A 363 4.10 8.87 7.25
C THR A 363 5.36 8.18 6.74
N VAL A 364 6.09 8.83 5.85
CA VAL A 364 7.39 8.33 5.38
C VAL A 364 8.39 8.46 6.52
N VAL A 365 9.00 7.36 6.92
CA VAL A 365 10.01 7.30 8.00
C VAL A 365 11.41 7.09 7.49
N GLY A 366 11.57 6.80 6.21
CA GLY A 366 12.86 6.69 5.54
C GLY A 366 12.71 6.38 4.07
N THR A 367 13.72 6.66 3.29
CA THR A 367 13.73 6.40 1.85
C THR A 367 14.99 5.66 1.43
N PHE A 368 14.84 4.85 0.39
CA PHE A 368 15.88 4.12 -0.32
C PHE A 368 15.82 4.53 -1.79
N SER A 369 16.77 5.34 -2.26
CA SER A 369 16.81 5.78 -3.65
C SER A 369 17.93 5.04 -4.39
N HIS A 370 17.56 4.32 -5.44
CA HIS A 370 18.50 3.58 -6.28
C HIS A 370 17.95 3.45 -7.71
N TYR A 371 18.80 3.08 -8.65
CA TYR A 371 18.34 2.73 -9.99
C TYR A 371 17.44 1.50 -9.91
N PRO A 372 16.23 1.53 -10.52
CA PRO A 372 15.26 0.42 -10.43
C PRO A 372 15.59 -0.72 -11.39
N LEU A 373 16.83 -1.19 -11.36
CA LEU A 373 17.39 -2.20 -12.27
C LEU A 373 17.85 -3.44 -11.52
N LYS A 374 17.78 -4.58 -12.20
CA LYS A 374 18.42 -5.84 -11.80
C LYS A 374 19.05 -6.51 -13.01
N LEU A 375 20.13 -7.29 -12.82
CA LEU A 375 20.64 -8.19 -13.85
C LEU A 375 19.52 -9.15 -14.27
N ALA A 376 19.40 -9.41 -15.54
CA ALA A 376 18.23 -10.07 -16.14
C ALA A 376 18.56 -11.23 -17.07
N TRP A 377 19.68 -11.92 -16.91
CA TRP A 377 19.90 -13.19 -17.61
C TRP A 377 19.11 -14.32 -16.95
N ALA A 378 18.97 -14.29 -15.62
CA ALA A 378 18.16 -15.27 -14.91
C ALA A 378 17.43 -14.67 -13.70
N ILE A 379 16.26 -15.22 -13.36
CA ILE A 379 15.45 -14.88 -12.20
C ILE A 379 14.74 -16.13 -11.67
N THR A 380 14.38 -16.14 -10.39
CA THR A 380 13.55 -17.23 -9.87
C THR A 380 12.05 -17.01 -10.08
N VAL A 381 11.28 -18.11 -10.15
CA VAL A 381 9.81 -18.07 -10.23
C VAL A 381 9.22 -17.20 -9.14
N HIS A 382 9.70 -17.29 -7.90
CA HIS A 382 9.23 -16.46 -6.78
C HIS A 382 9.49 -14.96 -7.00
N LYS A 383 10.72 -14.60 -7.41
CA LYS A 383 11.10 -13.19 -7.67
C LYS A 383 10.44 -12.64 -8.93
N SER A 384 9.97 -13.49 -9.85
CA SER A 384 9.25 -13.10 -11.07
C SER A 384 7.78 -12.79 -10.82
N GLN A 385 7.27 -13.02 -9.62
CA GLN A 385 5.87 -12.72 -9.29
C GLN A 385 5.57 -11.23 -9.48
N GLY A 386 4.47 -10.92 -10.15
CA GLY A 386 4.12 -9.54 -10.52
C GLY A 386 4.78 -9.02 -11.80
N LEU A 387 5.87 -9.63 -12.28
CA LEU A 387 6.55 -9.24 -13.53
C LEU A 387 5.84 -9.77 -14.77
N THR A 388 6.17 -9.19 -15.92
CA THR A 388 5.70 -9.64 -17.24
C THR A 388 6.87 -9.63 -18.20
N PHE A 389 7.05 -10.73 -18.98
CA PHE A 389 8.12 -10.86 -19.94
C PHE A 389 7.56 -11.08 -21.33
N ASP A 390 8.20 -10.49 -22.32
CA ASP A 390 7.89 -10.74 -23.72
C ASP A 390 8.53 -12.08 -24.15
N ASN A 391 9.79 -12.35 -23.71
CA ASN A 391 10.53 -13.57 -24.01
C ASN A 391 11.11 -14.17 -22.74
N ALA A 392 10.86 -15.47 -22.47
CA ALA A 392 11.46 -16.17 -21.32
C ALA A 392 11.75 -17.63 -21.61
N ALA A 393 12.93 -18.10 -21.16
CA ALA A 393 13.31 -19.50 -21.17
C ALA A 393 13.00 -20.11 -19.79
N LEU A 394 12.10 -21.08 -19.75
CA LEU A 394 11.66 -21.70 -18.51
C LEU A 394 12.42 -22.99 -18.22
N ASP A 395 13.11 -23.04 -17.08
CA ASP A 395 13.69 -24.25 -16.53
C ASP A 395 12.66 -24.97 -15.64
N VAL A 396 11.87 -25.80 -16.27
CA VAL A 396 10.77 -26.55 -15.63
C VAL A 396 11.14 -28.00 -15.32
N SER A 397 12.41 -28.40 -15.51
CA SER A 397 12.89 -29.75 -15.28
C SER A 397 12.71 -30.24 -13.84
N ARG A 398 12.61 -29.30 -12.90
CA ARG A 398 12.44 -29.55 -11.48
C ARG A 398 11.35 -28.64 -10.91
N VAL A 399 10.11 -28.78 -11.39
CA VAL A 399 8.96 -28.14 -10.74
C VAL A 399 8.62 -28.92 -9.48
N PHE A 400 8.66 -28.29 -8.32
CA PHE A 400 8.59 -28.98 -7.02
C PHE A 400 7.33 -28.74 -6.24
N ALA A 401 6.63 -27.63 -6.50
CA ALA A 401 5.43 -27.30 -5.76
C ALA A 401 4.25 -27.02 -6.72
N PRO A 402 3.05 -27.39 -6.31
CA PRO A 402 1.83 -27.01 -7.00
C PRO A 402 1.83 -25.50 -7.31
N GLY A 403 1.38 -25.11 -8.49
CA GLY A 403 1.29 -23.71 -8.91
C GLY A 403 2.57 -23.09 -9.50
N GLN A 404 3.77 -23.62 -9.28
CA GLN A 404 5.00 -23.01 -9.81
C GLN A 404 5.03 -22.95 -11.34
N ALA A 405 4.61 -24.02 -12.03
CA ALA A 405 4.54 -24.03 -13.48
C ALA A 405 3.55 -22.98 -14.01
N TYR A 406 2.39 -22.85 -13.37
CA TYR A 406 1.41 -21.81 -13.70
C TYR A 406 1.99 -20.40 -13.48
N VAL A 407 2.67 -20.18 -12.34
CA VAL A 407 3.30 -18.88 -12.07
C VAL A 407 4.35 -18.54 -13.13
N ALA A 408 5.23 -19.48 -13.48
CA ALA A 408 6.28 -19.27 -14.47
C ALA A 408 5.71 -18.97 -15.85
N LEU A 409 4.81 -19.81 -16.36
CA LEU A 409 4.17 -19.61 -17.66
C LEU A 409 3.34 -18.32 -17.70
N SER A 410 2.60 -18.00 -16.65
CA SER A 410 1.76 -16.80 -16.58
C SER A 410 2.55 -15.48 -16.58
N ARG A 411 3.89 -15.51 -16.50
CA ARG A 411 4.75 -14.33 -16.70
C ARG A 411 4.83 -13.88 -18.14
N LEU A 412 4.63 -14.79 -19.10
CA LEU A 412 4.66 -14.51 -20.52
C LEU A 412 3.34 -13.91 -21.02
N ARG A 413 3.42 -13.14 -22.10
CA ARG A 413 2.25 -12.57 -22.80
C ARG A 413 1.63 -13.56 -23.77
N SER A 414 2.46 -14.35 -24.46
CA SER A 414 2.03 -15.30 -25.51
C SER A 414 2.97 -16.49 -25.60
N LEU A 415 2.56 -17.53 -26.33
CA LEU A 415 3.40 -18.69 -26.67
C LEU A 415 4.62 -18.31 -27.50
N LYS A 416 4.57 -17.25 -28.32
CA LYS A 416 5.70 -16.85 -29.19
C LYS A 416 6.97 -16.52 -28.41
N GLY A 417 6.85 -16.00 -27.18
CA GLY A 417 7.97 -15.70 -26.31
C GLY A 417 8.43 -16.86 -25.43
N LEU A 418 7.79 -18.02 -25.52
CA LEU A 418 8.10 -19.17 -24.68
C LEU A 418 9.27 -19.98 -25.25
N ILE A 419 10.25 -20.27 -24.39
CA ILE A 419 11.28 -21.28 -24.60
C ILE A 419 11.26 -22.23 -23.41
N LEU A 420 11.25 -23.53 -23.65
CA LEU A 420 11.36 -24.54 -22.61
C LEU A 420 12.75 -25.18 -22.68
N LEU A 421 13.49 -25.21 -21.58
CA LEU A 421 14.80 -25.84 -21.52
C LEU A 421 14.71 -27.37 -21.42
N SER A 422 13.54 -27.88 -21.05
CA SER A 422 13.24 -29.31 -20.98
C SER A 422 11.76 -29.57 -21.21
N PRO A 423 11.36 -30.77 -21.67
CA PRO A 423 9.94 -31.11 -21.84
C PRO A 423 9.17 -31.05 -20.53
N ILE A 424 7.96 -30.53 -20.62
CA ILE A 424 7.00 -30.56 -19.50
C ILE A 424 6.38 -31.96 -19.45
N GLN A 425 6.32 -32.54 -18.26
CA GLN A 425 5.71 -33.84 -17.99
C GLN A 425 4.43 -33.66 -17.18
N LEU A 426 3.38 -34.48 -17.46
CA LEU A 426 2.11 -34.48 -16.71
C LEU A 426 2.32 -34.82 -15.21
N ASN A 427 3.29 -35.70 -14.90
CA ASN A 427 3.59 -36.12 -13.54
C ASN A 427 4.35 -35.00 -12.81
N GLY A 428 3.67 -34.28 -11.92
CA GLY A 428 4.27 -33.20 -11.14
C GLY A 428 3.60 -31.82 -11.37
N ILE A 429 2.72 -31.71 -12.33
CA ILE A 429 1.88 -30.52 -12.52
C ILE A 429 0.53 -30.80 -11.87
N SER A 430 0.43 -30.55 -10.59
CA SER A 430 -0.85 -30.61 -9.88
C SER A 430 -1.11 -29.31 -9.14
N SER A 431 -2.33 -28.85 -9.14
CA SER A 431 -2.81 -27.84 -8.19
C SER A 431 -3.27 -28.53 -6.92
N ASP A 432 -3.16 -27.83 -5.80
CA ASP A 432 -3.62 -28.33 -4.52
C ASP A 432 -5.13 -28.58 -4.55
N THR A 433 -5.56 -29.80 -4.21
CA THR A 433 -6.98 -30.19 -4.24
C THR A 433 -7.83 -29.43 -3.22
N GLU A 434 -7.26 -29.02 -2.10
CA GLU A 434 -7.97 -28.22 -1.09
C GLU A 434 -8.25 -26.81 -1.61
N VAL A 435 -7.30 -26.23 -2.35
CA VAL A 435 -7.48 -24.92 -3.02
C VAL A 435 -8.59 -25.01 -4.09
N LEU A 436 -8.59 -26.07 -4.90
CA LEU A 436 -9.62 -26.28 -5.91
C LEU A 436 -11.02 -26.45 -5.28
N ASN A 437 -11.10 -27.18 -4.16
CA ASN A 437 -12.34 -27.32 -3.41
C ASN A 437 -12.79 -25.98 -2.81
N TYR A 438 -11.87 -25.19 -2.26
CA TYR A 438 -12.20 -23.87 -1.74
C TYR A 438 -12.68 -22.90 -2.83
N ALA A 439 -12.16 -23.03 -4.04
CA ALA A 439 -12.58 -22.24 -5.20
C ALA A 439 -14.06 -22.46 -5.61
N ASN A 440 -14.68 -23.58 -5.20
CA ASN A 440 -16.11 -23.82 -5.42
C ASN A 440 -17.02 -22.88 -4.61
N ASN A 441 -16.49 -22.17 -3.60
CA ASN A 441 -17.22 -21.17 -2.82
C ASN A 441 -17.36 -19.82 -3.52
N LYS A 442 -16.93 -19.70 -4.79
CA LYS A 442 -17.06 -18.48 -5.57
C LYS A 442 -18.53 -18.08 -5.64
N ALA A 443 -18.82 -16.83 -5.26
CA ALA A 443 -20.15 -16.27 -5.36
C ALA A 443 -20.51 -15.95 -6.81
N ASP A 444 -21.70 -16.36 -7.23
CA ASP A 444 -22.31 -15.89 -8.47
C ASP A 444 -22.97 -14.52 -8.30
N GLU A 445 -23.40 -13.92 -9.41
CA GLU A 445 -23.98 -12.56 -9.40
C GLU A 445 -25.23 -12.48 -8.49
N THR A 446 -26.06 -13.53 -8.46
CA THR A 446 -27.28 -13.57 -7.63
C THR A 446 -26.94 -13.60 -6.14
N ILE A 447 -25.91 -14.35 -5.76
CA ILE A 447 -25.40 -14.37 -4.38
C ILE A 447 -24.83 -13.02 -4.01
N LEU A 448 -24.06 -12.38 -4.92
CA LEU A 448 -23.48 -11.05 -4.68
C LEU A 448 -24.55 -9.99 -4.46
N GLU A 449 -25.60 -9.95 -5.29
CA GLU A 449 -26.71 -8.99 -5.15
C GLU A 449 -27.45 -9.16 -3.82
N LYS A 450 -27.88 -10.38 -3.49
CA LYS A 450 -28.58 -10.65 -2.24
C LYS A 450 -27.72 -10.36 -1.01
N SER A 451 -26.44 -10.75 -1.07
CA SER A 451 -25.51 -10.47 0.03
C SER A 451 -25.27 -8.98 0.19
N LEU A 452 -25.14 -8.23 -0.90
CA LEU A 452 -24.93 -6.79 -0.86
C LEU A 452 -26.11 -6.08 -0.20
N GLU A 453 -27.33 -6.43 -0.59
CA GLU A 453 -28.55 -5.86 0.02
C GLU A 453 -28.61 -6.13 1.53
N LEU A 454 -28.41 -7.38 1.93
CA LEU A 454 -28.47 -7.79 3.35
C LEU A 454 -27.38 -7.11 4.18
N GLU A 455 -26.14 -7.15 3.69
CA GLU A 455 -24.98 -6.62 4.42
C GLU A 455 -24.97 -5.10 4.44
N THR A 456 -25.55 -4.43 3.43
CA THR A 456 -25.75 -2.97 3.45
C THR A 456 -26.75 -2.57 4.54
N LYS A 457 -27.87 -3.29 4.68
CA LYS A 457 -28.82 -3.05 5.80
C LYS A 457 -28.14 -3.23 7.16
N HIS A 458 -27.31 -4.28 7.28
CA HIS A 458 -26.55 -4.54 8.49
C HIS A 458 -25.53 -3.44 8.79
N PHE A 459 -24.79 -2.99 7.77
CA PHE A 459 -23.84 -1.89 7.88
C PHE A 459 -24.51 -0.59 8.34
N LEU A 460 -25.60 -0.20 7.70
CA LEU A 460 -26.36 1.00 8.07
C LEU A 460 -26.78 0.97 9.53
N ARG A 461 -27.36 -0.15 9.97
CA ARG A 461 -27.75 -0.33 11.37
C ARG A 461 -26.57 -0.16 12.32
N LEU A 462 -25.42 -0.81 12.03
CA LEU A 462 -24.24 -0.77 12.90
C LEU A 462 -23.63 0.64 12.94
N GLU A 463 -23.47 1.30 11.79
CA GLU A 463 -22.86 2.64 11.75
C GLU A 463 -23.75 3.70 12.39
N LEU A 464 -25.08 3.65 12.19
CA LEU A 464 -25.99 4.56 12.85
C LEU A 464 -26.04 4.31 14.37
N CYS A 465 -26.16 3.06 14.82
CA CYS A 465 -26.13 2.76 16.24
C CYS A 465 -24.83 3.19 16.89
N LYS A 466 -23.66 2.97 16.23
CA LYS A 466 -22.34 3.41 16.70
C LYS A 466 -22.25 4.93 16.79
N SER A 467 -22.84 5.66 15.84
CA SER A 467 -22.80 7.13 15.81
C SER A 467 -23.55 7.79 16.98
N PHE A 468 -24.56 7.13 17.51
CA PHE A 468 -25.34 7.60 18.65
C PHE A 468 -25.01 6.84 19.96
N ASP A 469 -24.01 5.96 19.98
CA ASP A 469 -23.56 5.28 21.20
C ASP A 469 -22.59 6.12 22.01
N PHE A 470 -23.08 6.83 23.00
CA PHE A 470 -22.29 7.69 23.88
C PHE A 470 -21.75 6.94 25.12
N ARG A 471 -21.80 5.61 25.17
CA ARG A 471 -21.35 4.80 26.32
C ARG A 471 -19.92 5.09 26.71
N GLN A 472 -19.01 5.10 25.72
CA GLN A 472 -17.60 5.37 25.98
C GLN A 472 -17.40 6.79 26.51
N LEU A 473 -18.06 7.78 25.92
CA LEU A 473 -17.99 9.17 26.36
C LEU A 473 -18.49 9.33 27.80
N ALA A 474 -19.65 8.74 28.12
CA ALA A 474 -20.20 8.77 29.47
C ALA A 474 -19.29 8.08 30.50
N GLN A 475 -18.66 6.96 30.13
CA GLN A 475 -17.72 6.26 31.00
C GLN A 475 -16.47 7.11 31.29
N GLU A 476 -15.91 7.79 30.27
CA GLU A 476 -14.70 8.60 30.47
C GLU A 476 -14.98 9.87 31.28
N TRP A 477 -16.11 10.53 31.10
CA TRP A 477 -16.52 11.63 31.98
C TRP A 477 -16.72 11.16 33.42
N ARG A 478 -17.28 9.97 33.61
CA ARG A 478 -17.42 9.35 34.94
C ARG A 478 -16.06 9.02 35.57
N ASN A 479 -15.15 8.42 34.79
CA ASN A 479 -13.78 8.14 35.25
C ASN A 479 -13.06 9.43 35.63
N HIS A 480 -13.20 10.48 34.81
CA HIS A 480 -12.63 11.79 35.14
C HIS A 480 -13.20 12.38 36.43
N LEU A 481 -14.51 12.30 36.63
CA LEU A 481 -15.11 12.76 37.89
C LEU A 481 -14.61 11.95 39.07
N PHE A 482 -14.48 10.63 38.95
CA PHE A 482 -13.93 9.78 40.03
C PHE A 482 -12.48 10.12 40.37
N SER A 483 -11.67 10.56 39.43
CA SER A 483 -10.26 10.91 39.67
C SER A 483 -10.06 12.11 40.63
N TYR A 484 -11.12 12.88 40.90
CA TYR A 484 -11.09 13.94 41.90
C TYR A 484 -11.22 13.43 43.36
N ASN A 485 -11.61 12.18 43.58
CA ASN A 485 -11.73 11.63 44.95
C ASN A 485 -10.38 11.39 45.60
N ASP A 486 -9.33 11.15 44.82
CA ASP A 486 -7.95 10.91 45.27
C ASP A 486 -7.14 12.22 45.38
N GLU A 487 -7.75 13.37 45.02
CA GLU A 487 -7.08 14.67 45.05
C GLU A 487 -7.09 15.32 46.41
N VAL A 488 -5.95 15.87 46.79
CA VAL A 488 -5.85 16.70 48.00
C VAL A 488 -6.72 17.93 47.82
N SER A 489 -7.49 18.31 48.83
CA SER A 489 -8.49 19.39 48.80
C SER A 489 -7.94 20.75 48.34
N ASN A 490 -6.64 20.99 48.42
CA ASN A 490 -5.97 22.21 47.97
C ASN A 490 -5.21 22.06 46.62
N SER A 491 -5.40 20.96 45.90
CA SER A 491 -4.78 20.80 44.59
C SER A 491 -5.38 21.75 43.55
N GLN A 492 -4.61 22.11 42.50
CA GLN A 492 -5.14 22.93 41.42
C GLN A 492 -6.30 22.22 40.72
N LYS A 493 -6.25 20.90 40.58
CA LYS A 493 -7.29 20.07 39.96
C LYS A 493 -8.60 20.12 40.74
N SER A 494 -8.56 20.09 42.10
CA SER A 494 -9.75 20.07 42.95
C SER A 494 -10.72 21.24 42.69
N LYS A 495 -10.22 22.39 42.23
CA LYS A 495 -11.02 23.57 41.88
C LYS A 495 -12.01 23.31 40.71
N TYR A 496 -11.75 22.34 39.89
CA TYR A 496 -12.55 22.00 38.69
C TYR A 496 -13.57 20.89 38.94
N ARG A 497 -13.70 20.38 40.17
CA ARG A 497 -14.61 19.27 40.51
C ARG A 497 -16.08 19.57 40.15
N ILE A 498 -16.57 20.77 40.49
CA ILE A 498 -17.95 21.17 40.19
C ILE A 498 -18.19 21.22 38.69
N TRP A 499 -17.25 21.76 37.90
CA TRP A 499 -17.28 21.77 36.45
C TRP A 499 -17.32 20.36 35.89
N ALA A 500 -16.47 19.44 36.38
CA ALA A 500 -16.46 18.05 35.93
C ALA A 500 -17.79 17.35 36.24
N GLN A 501 -18.38 17.60 37.43
CA GLN A 501 -19.68 17.03 37.80
C GLN A 501 -20.82 17.52 36.93
N GLN A 502 -20.85 18.80 36.56
CA GLN A 502 -21.84 19.37 35.68
C GLN A 502 -21.77 18.73 34.28
N ASN A 503 -20.55 18.61 33.72
CA ASN A 503 -20.37 18.00 32.39
C ASN A 503 -20.69 16.50 32.40
N GLU A 504 -20.29 15.75 33.43
CA GLU A 504 -20.67 14.35 33.56
C GLU A 504 -22.19 14.17 33.62
N SER A 505 -22.89 14.97 34.39
CA SER A 505 -24.37 14.90 34.50
C SER A 505 -25.05 15.16 33.15
N ILE A 506 -24.56 16.12 32.35
CA ILE A 506 -25.05 16.39 31.01
C ILE A 506 -24.84 15.18 30.12
N VAL A 507 -23.63 14.60 30.07
CA VAL A 507 -23.32 13.44 29.23
C VAL A 507 -24.13 12.21 29.65
N ALA A 508 -24.30 11.98 30.95
CA ALA A 508 -25.14 10.90 31.47
C ALA A 508 -26.59 10.99 30.98
N ALA A 509 -27.19 12.18 31.01
CA ALA A 509 -28.53 12.42 30.48
C ALA A 509 -28.63 12.19 28.96
N LEU A 510 -27.61 12.65 28.18
CA LEU A 510 -27.53 12.37 26.74
C LEU A 510 -27.38 10.88 26.46
N PHE A 511 -26.60 10.16 27.25
CA PHE A 511 -26.43 8.73 27.12
C PHE A 511 -27.75 7.97 27.32
N GLU A 512 -28.52 8.28 28.35
CA GLU A 512 -29.83 7.64 28.59
C GLU A 512 -30.81 7.84 27.40
N THR A 513 -30.88 9.05 26.87
CA THR A 513 -31.76 9.34 25.72
C THR A 513 -31.24 8.66 24.44
N SER A 514 -29.93 8.57 24.25
CA SER A 514 -29.31 7.95 23.09
C SER A 514 -29.59 6.43 23.04
N GLN A 515 -29.62 5.75 24.18
CA GLN A 515 -29.96 4.32 24.23
C GLN A 515 -31.42 4.06 23.74
N LYS A 516 -32.35 4.96 24.08
CA LYS A 516 -33.74 4.88 23.56
C LYS A 516 -33.77 5.08 22.06
N PHE A 517 -32.99 6.02 21.54
CA PHE A 517 -32.88 6.28 20.10
C PHE A 517 -32.20 5.13 19.34
N ILE A 518 -31.14 4.52 19.89
CA ILE A 518 -30.51 3.33 19.32
C ILE A 518 -31.52 2.18 19.19
N ASN A 519 -32.37 1.95 20.21
CA ASN A 519 -33.43 0.95 20.14
C ASN A 519 -34.44 1.26 19.03
N GLN A 520 -34.72 2.54 18.79
CA GLN A 520 -35.58 2.96 17.66
C GLN A 520 -34.94 2.69 16.31
N ILE A 521 -33.65 3.04 16.12
CA ILE A 521 -32.87 2.71 14.90
C ILE A 521 -32.93 1.21 14.64
N GLN A 522 -32.65 0.39 15.67
CA GLN A 522 -32.69 -1.07 15.55
C GLN A 522 -34.05 -1.55 15.05
N LYS A 523 -35.14 -1.07 15.62
CA LYS A 523 -36.50 -1.46 15.21
C LYS A 523 -36.79 -1.09 13.75
N ILE A 524 -36.38 0.09 13.28
CA ILE A 524 -36.54 0.51 11.90
C ILE A 524 -35.72 -0.37 10.95
N CYS A 525 -34.46 -0.64 11.32
CA CYS A 525 -33.54 -1.40 10.46
C CYS A 525 -33.81 -2.92 10.45
N TYR A 526 -34.58 -3.46 11.41
CA TYR A 526 -35.01 -4.87 11.42
C TYR A 526 -36.22 -5.14 10.53
N GLN A 527 -36.86 -4.10 9.97
CA GLN A 527 -37.97 -4.29 9.03
C GLN A 527 -37.45 -4.92 7.73
N GLU A 528 -38.30 -5.71 7.07
CA GLU A 528 -37.98 -6.34 5.79
C GLU A 528 -37.58 -5.29 4.73
N THR A 529 -38.30 -4.18 4.68
CA THR A 529 -37.96 -2.99 3.87
C THR A 529 -37.78 -1.79 4.77
N ILE A 530 -36.60 -1.17 4.72
CA ILE A 530 -36.29 0.02 5.52
C ILE A 530 -36.95 1.25 4.86
N ASP A 531 -37.76 1.96 5.62
CA ASP A 531 -38.22 3.30 5.22
C ASP A 531 -37.07 4.32 5.38
N ILE A 532 -36.30 4.48 4.29
CA ILE A 532 -35.11 5.34 4.26
C ILE A 532 -35.45 6.82 4.56
N PRO A 533 -36.48 7.44 3.96
CA PRO A 533 -36.87 8.79 4.30
C PRO A 533 -37.19 8.98 5.78
N PHE A 534 -37.98 8.07 6.36
CA PHE A 534 -38.31 8.12 7.79
C PHE A 534 -37.08 7.93 8.68
N LEU A 535 -36.19 6.97 8.35
CA LEU A 535 -34.94 6.79 9.07
C LEU A 535 -34.07 8.04 9.05
N ALA A 536 -33.96 8.70 7.89
CA ALA A 536 -33.18 9.93 7.74
C ALA A 536 -33.77 11.08 8.55
N GLU A 537 -35.09 11.30 8.50
CA GLU A 537 -35.80 12.30 9.32
C GLU A 537 -35.52 12.10 10.82
N ARG A 538 -35.62 10.85 11.28
CA ARG A 538 -35.36 10.52 12.70
C ARG A 538 -33.90 10.77 13.09
N CYS A 539 -32.94 10.41 12.21
CA CYS A 539 -31.51 10.67 12.44
C CYS A 539 -31.19 12.17 12.45
N GLU A 540 -31.81 12.95 11.56
CA GLU A 540 -31.64 14.41 11.54
C GLU A 540 -32.16 15.07 12.82
N ALA A 541 -33.36 14.74 13.26
CA ALA A 541 -33.92 15.22 14.52
C ALA A 541 -33.03 14.88 15.73
N ALA A 542 -32.52 13.66 15.77
CA ALA A 542 -31.58 13.23 16.81
C ALA A 542 -30.25 13.98 16.72
N TYR A 543 -29.70 14.18 15.51
CA TYR A 543 -28.49 14.97 15.30
C TYR A 543 -28.65 16.39 15.85
N GLN A 544 -29.71 17.09 15.52
CA GLN A 544 -29.98 18.46 16.01
C GLN A 544 -30.05 18.52 17.54
N TYR A 545 -30.68 17.51 18.16
CA TYR A 545 -30.77 17.40 19.61
C TYR A 545 -29.42 17.20 20.29
N TYR A 546 -28.62 16.23 19.81
CA TYR A 546 -27.34 15.86 20.46
C TYR A 546 -26.21 16.82 20.10
N PHE A 547 -26.11 17.22 18.84
CA PHE A 547 -24.98 17.98 18.31
C PHE A 547 -24.80 19.31 19.07
N LYS A 548 -25.88 20.07 19.28
CA LYS A 548 -25.82 21.38 19.94
C LYS A 548 -25.15 21.30 21.32
N THR A 549 -25.52 20.29 22.11
CA THR A 549 -24.98 20.11 23.48
C THR A 549 -23.55 19.60 23.45
N LEU A 550 -23.24 18.59 22.62
CA LEU A 550 -21.90 18.01 22.52
C LEU A 550 -20.88 18.99 21.92
N ASP A 551 -21.28 19.81 20.94
CA ASP A 551 -20.46 20.87 20.35
C ASP A 551 -20.17 22.01 21.34
N TYR A 552 -21.14 22.34 22.21
CA TYR A 552 -20.91 23.27 23.32
C TYR A 552 -19.91 22.72 24.33
N GLN A 553 -20.02 21.42 24.69
CA GLN A 553 -19.06 20.78 25.58
C GLN A 553 -17.64 20.71 25.00
N VAL A 554 -17.47 20.53 23.69
CA VAL A 554 -16.15 20.68 23.05
C VAL A 554 -15.61 22.08 23.26
N THR A 555 -16.44 23.11 23.09
CA THR A 555 -16.06 24.51 23.32
C THR A 555 -15.59 24.74 24.76
N ASP A 556 -16.38 24.27 25.73
CA ASP A 556 -16.10 24.41 27.15
C ASP A 556 -14.82 23.69 27.55
N LEU A 557 -14.62 22.46 27.05
CA LEU A 557 -13.45 21.65 27.31
C LEU A 557 -12.17 22.27 26.71
N LEU A 558 -12.21 22.83 25.50
CA LEU A 558 -11.08 23.55 24.91
C LEU A 558 -10.69 24.78 25.72
N LEU A 559 -11.66 25.54 26.24
CA LEU A 559 -11.39 26.67 27.14
C LEU A 559 -10.73 26.20 28.43
N LYS A 560 -11.18 25.08 29.00
CA LYS A 560 -10.56 24.50 30.22
C LYS A 560 -9.14 23.99 29.97
N ILE A 561 -8.87 23.37 28.84
CA ILE A 561 -7.51 22.96 28.45
C ILE A 561 -6.60 24.19 28.37
N ALA A 562 -7.05 25.27 27.72
CA ALA A 562 -6.28 26.51 27.62
C ALA A 562 -6.01 27.14 29.00
N GLU A 563 -7.02 27.18 29.89
CA GLU A 563 -6.90 27.67 31.28
C GLU A 563 -5.88 26.85 32.06
N VAL A 564 -5.99 25.50 32.02
CA VAL A 564 -5.10 24.59 32.78
C VAL A 564 -3.68 24.60 32.23
N SER A 565 -3.47 24.81 30.90
CA SER A 565 -2.14 24.80 30.30
C SER A 565 -1.18 25.85 30.88
N ASN A 566 -1.71 26.92 31.51
CA ASN A 566 -0.94 28.01 32.12
C ASN A 566 -0.60 27.74 33.60
N LEU A 567 -1.19 26.72 34.22
CA LEU A 567 -0.97 26.40 35.63
C LEU A 567 0.31 25.58 35.80
N LYS A 568 0.95 25.74 36.96
CA LYS A 568 2.14 24.96 37.33
C LYS A 568 1.74 23.62 37.97
N LYS A 569 2.50 22.56 37.71
CA LYS A 569 2.35 21.21 38.30
C LYS A 569 1.01 20.51 37.96
N VAL A 570 0.43 20.78 36.83
CA VAL A 570 -0.86 20.20 36.37
C VAL A 570 -0.74 19.29 35.11
N LYS A 571 0.47 18.84 34.79
CA LYS A 571 0.70 18.06 33.57
C LYS A 571 -0.23 16.85 33.43
N THR A 572 -0.38 16.06 34.49
CA THR A 572 -1.27 14.87 34.47
C THR A 572 -2.72 15.28 34.24
N PHE A 573 -3.18 16.34 34.90
CA PHE A 573 -4.53 16.85 34.71
C PHE A 573 -4.77 17.41 33.31
N HIS A 574 -3.80 18.12 32.76
CA HIS A 574 -3.85 18.59 31.37
C HIS A 574 -3.92 17.42 30.38
N ASP A 575 -3.11 16.36 30.59
CA ASP A 575 -3.13 15.16 29.75
C ASP A 575 -4.48 14.42 29.83
N GLU A 576 -5.12 14.37 31.01
CA GLU A 576 -6.47 13.83 31.20
C GLU A 576 -7.54 14.62 30.42
N LEU A 577 -7.46 15.97 30.44
CA LEU A 577 -8.39 16.81 29.67
C LEU A 577 -8.22 16.63 28.17
N LEU A 578 -6.98 16.44 27.68
CA LEU A 578 -6.73 16.12 26.27
C LEU A 578 -7.32 14.76 25.87
N GLU A 579 -7.30 13.76 26.77
CA GLU A 579 -7.95 12.46 26.53
C GLU A 579 -9.47 12.58 26.43
N LEU A 580 -10.08 13.37 27.32
CA LEU A 580 -11.51 13.65 27.25
C LEU A 580 -11.88 14.40 25.96
N GLU A 581 -11.08 15.41 25.59
CA GLU A 581 -11.29 16.18 24.36
C GLU A 581 -11.24 15.28 23.12
N GLU A 582 -10.28 14.36 23.07
CA GLU A 582 -10.15 13.42 21.97
C GLU A 582 -11.41 12.58 21.77
N ILE A 583 -12.01 12.07 22.85
CA ILE A 583 -13.23 11.27 22.80
C ILE A 583 -14.46 12.14 22.48
N GLN A 584 -14.53 13.33 23.05
CA GLN A 584 -15.61 14.28 22.81
C GLN A 584 -15.68 14.70 21.33
N VAL A 585 -14.52 15.09 20.75
CA VAL A 585 -14.41 15.44 19.32
C VAL A 585 -14.74 14.24 18.43
N LYS A 586 -14.23 13.05 18.75
CA LYS A 586 -14.56 11.82 18.03
C LYS A 586 -16.06 11.56 18.00
N THR A 587 -16.76 11.75 19.11
CA THR A 587 -18.21 11.58 19.19
C THR A 587 -18.95 12.58 18.30
N VAL A 588 -18.54 13.85 18.29
CA VAL A 588 -19.11 14.87 17.40
C VAL A 588 -18.87 14.53 15.94
N LEU A 589 -17.67 14.09 15.56
CA LEU A 589 -17.36 13.69 14.19
C LEU A 589 -18.17 12.46 13.74
N GLN A 590 -18.43 11.50 14.64
CA GLN A 590 -19.30 10.35 14.35
C GLN A 590 -20.76 10.79 14.09
N LEU A 591 -21.29 11.76 14.84
CA LEU A 591 -22.61 12.34 14.57
C LEU A 591 -22.65 13.02 13.19
N LYS A 592 -21.63 13.82 12.83
CA LYS A 592 -21.55 14.43 11.50
C LYS A 592 -21.48 13.39 10.38
N LYS A 593 -20.71 12.29 10.58
CA LYS A 593 -20.62 11.18 9.63
C LYS A 593 -21.98 10.50 9.43
N SER A 594 -22.80 10.33 10.49
CA SER A 594 -24.15 9.77 10.36
C SER A 594 -25.07 10.62 9.49
N MET A 595 -24.94 11.95 9.52
CA MET A 595 -25.70 12.85 8.66
C MET A 595 -25.32 12.73 7.19
N LEU A 596 -24.00 12.61 6.88
CA LEU A 596 -23.55 12.33 5.52
C LEU A 596 -24.08 10.98 5.02
N LEU A 597 -24.03 9.96 5.88
CA LEU A 597 -24.50 8.60 5.56
C LEU A 597 -25.99 8.62 5.17
N THR A 598 -26.86 9.22 6.00
CA THR A 598 -28.29 9.27 5.76
C THR A 598 -28.66 10.15 4.56
N LYS A 599 -28.00 11.30 4.39
CA LYS A 599 -28.16 12.16 3.23
C LYS A 599 -27.79 11.47 1.92
N ASN A 600 -26.66 10.78 1.89
CA ASN A 600 -26.23 10.03 0.70
C ASN A 600 -27.22 8.91 0.40
N LEU A 601 -27.70 8.22 1.42
CA LEU A 601 -28.67 7.13 1.27
C LEU A 601 -29.99 7.60 0.65
N VAL A 602 -30.55 8.73 1.14
CA VAL A 602 -31.79 9.32 0.58
C VAL A 602 -31.62 9.74 -0.87
N ASN A 603 -30.44 10.27 -1.24
CA ASN A 603 -30.17 10.74 -2.58
C ASN A 603 -29.62 9.67 -3.53
N GLY A 604 -29.49 8.40 -3.09
CA GLY A 604 -28.93 7.33 -3.89
C GLY A 604 -27.45 7.53 -4.27
N ILE A 605 -26.69 8.28 -3.44
CA ILE A 605 -25.29 8.59 -3.68
C ILE A 605 -24.42 7.48 -3.09
N GLU A 606 -23.48 6.97 -3.88
CA GLU A 606 -22.53 5.94 -3.43
C GLU A 606 -21.63 6.43 -2.30
N PHE A 607 -21.36 5.55 -1.34
CA PHE A 607 -20.42 5.83 -0.24
C PHE A 607 -18.99 5.70 -0.72
N ASN A 608 -18.21 6.77 -0.63
CA ASN A 608 -16.80 6.82 -0.95
C ASN A 608 -16.11 7.94 -0.16
N LYS A 609 -14.80 8.07 -0.30
CA LYS A 609 -14.00 9.05 0.42
C LYS A 609 -14.48 10.51 0.21
N LYS A 610 -15.00 10.83 -0.97
CA LYS A 610 -15.48 12.18 -1.28
C LYS A 610 -16.88 12.45 -0.69
N THR A 611 -17.76 11.44 -0.74
CA THR A 611 -19.17 11.60 -0.31
C THR A 611 -19.36 11.40 1.20
N MET A 612 -18.45 10.67 1.87
CA MET A 612 -18.49 10.38 3.31
C MET A 612 -17.56 11.26 4.15
N SER A 613 -16.94 12.27 3.55
CA SER A 613 -16.10 13.27 4.21
C SER A 613 -16.52 14.68 3.76
N SER A 614 -16.34 15.68 4.63
CA SER A 614 -16.52 17.09 4.29
C SER A 614 -15.39 17.91 4.91
N ASP A 615 -15.10 19.08 4.33
CA ASP A 615 -14.10 20.00 4.89
C ASP A 615 -14.49 20.47 6.30
N GLU A 616 -15.78 20.60 6.56
CA GLU A 616 -16.30 20.89 7.90
C GLU A 616 -15.94 19.81 8.92
N MET A 617 -15.93 18.53 8.54
CA MET A 617 -15.50 17.44 9.42
C MET A 617 -13.98 17.41 9.59
N LYS A 618 -13.24 17.53 8.48
CA LYS A 618 -11.78 17.47 8.50
C LYS A 618 -11.16 18.56 9.36
N TYR A 619 -11.67 19.77 9.23
CA TYR A 619 -11.15 20.94 9.92
C TYR A 619 -11.97 21.32 11.16
N TYR A 620 -12.88 20.45 11.63
CA TYR A 620 -13.78 20.75 12.75
C TYR A 620 -13.04 21.27 13.98
N LYS A 621 -12.04 20.52 14.47
CA LYS A 621 -11.26 20.91 15.66
C LYS A 621 -10.46 22.18 15.41
N ILE A 622 -9.76 22.29 14.30
CA ILE A 622 -8.95 23.47 13.94
C ILE A 622 -9.83 24.72 13.84
N ASN A 623 -10.96 24.63 13.15
CA ASN A 623 -11.91 25.73 13.02
C ASN A 623 -12.51 26.13 14.38
N LYS A 624 -12.76 25.12 15.23
CA LYS A 624 -13.27 25.38 16.59
C LYS A 624 -12.25 26.14 17.44
N ILE A 625 -11.00 25.72 17.43
CA ILE A 625 -9.89 26.41 18.12
C ILE A 625 -9.75 27.83 17.57
N GLY A 626 -9.73 27.99 16.24
CA GLY A 626 -9.65 29.32 15.61
C GLY A 626 -10.80 30.24 16.01
N SER A 627 -12.03 29.73 16.10
CA SER A 627 -13.20 30.51 16.55
C SER A 627 -13.13 30.96 18.02
N LEU A 628 -12.28 30.30 18.82
CA LEU A 628 -12.09 30.62 20.24
C LEU A 628 -10.85 31.49 20.52
N ALA A 629 -10.08 31.87 19.51
CA ALA A 629 -8.81 32.60 19.65
C ALA A 629 -8.96 33.87 20.49
N GLU A 630 -10.02 34.67 20.28
CA GLU A 630 -10.31 35.87 21.08
C GLU A 630 -10.62 35.54 22.55
N LYS A 631 -11.32 34.43 22.81
CA LYS A 631 -11.62 33.98 24.19
C LYS A 631 -10.37 33.46 24.89
N PHE A 632 -9.46 32.81 24.19
CA PHE A 632 -8.19 32.38 24.75
C PHE A 632 -7.35 33.56 25.24
N LYS A 633 -7.33 34.68 24.50
CA LYS A 633 -6.62 35.90 24.90
C LYS A 633 -7.14 36.52 26.18
N GLN A 634 -8.40 36.27 26.55
CA GLN A 634 -9.01 36.74 27.78
C GLN A 634 -8.67 35.88 29.02
N ILE A 635 -8.03 34.73 28.85
CA ILE A 635 -7.61 33.84 29.92
C ILE A 635 -6.31 34.41 30.55
N ASP A 636 -6.33 34.68 31.83
CA ASP A 636 -5.18 35.22 32.57
C ASP A 636 -3.94 34.32 32.38
N GLY A 637 -2.85 34.93 31.92
CA GLY A 637 -1.57 34.24 31.74
C GLY A 637 -1.48 33.38 30.48
N PHE A 638 -2.47 33.41 29.60
CA PHE A 638 -2.39 32.71 28.31
C PHE A 638 -1.31 33.33 27.42
N VAL A 639 -0.24 32.57 27.18
CA VAL A 639 0.80 32.91 26.21
C VAL A 639 0.43 32.18 24.93
N GLU A 640 0.31 32.90 23.84
CA GLU A 640 0.07 32.34 22.51
C GLU A 640 1.24 31.45 22.11
N LYS A 641 1.20 30.19 22.55
CA LYS A 641 2.11 29.12 22.08
C LYS A 641 1.51 28.53 20.82
N ASP A 642 2.35 27.98 19.98
CA ASP A 642 1.88 27.22 18.81
C ASP A 642 0.73 26.29 19.24
N HIS A 643 -0.41 26.34 18.53
CA HIS A 643 -1.63 25.57 18.85
C HIS A 643 -1.34 24.07 19.08
N SER A 644 -0.31 23.53 18.41
CA SER A 644 0.17 22.16 18.59
C SER A 644 0.69 21.86 20.00
N GLU A 645 1.21 22.84 20.74
CA GLU A 645 1.73 22.62 22.10
C GLU A 645 0.67 22.61 23.18
N THR A 646 -0.41 23.35 23.01
CA THR A 646 -1.50 23.48 23.99
C THR A 646 -2.56 22.38 23.84
N PHE A 647 -2.90 22.01 22.60
CA PHE A 647 -4.02 21.12 22.27
C PHE A 647 -3.60 19.76 21.71
N SER A 648 -2.33 19.37 21.82
CA SER A 648 -1.86 18.03 21.47
C SER A 648 -0.92 17.45 22.52
N LYS A 649 -0.91 16.12 22.66
CA LYS A 649 0.09 15.43 23.50
C LYS A 649 1.47 15.58 22.86
N LYS A 650 2.45 16.08 23.63
CA LYS A 650 3.84 16.13 23.16
C LYS A 650 4.37 14.73 22.89
N THR A 651 4.30 14.28 21.66
CA THR A 651 5.16 13.21 21.17
C THR A 651 6.56 13.77 21.04
N LYS A 652 7.56 13.09 21.63
CA LYS A 652 8.98 13.42 21.39
C LYS A 652 9.29 13.07 19.92
N ALA A 653 8.85 13.92 19.00
CA ALA A 653 9.32 13.89 17.64
C ALA A 653 10.75 14.42 17.62
N LYS A 654 11.72 13.60 17.21
CA LYS A 654 13.01 14.11 16.75
C LYS A 654 12.69 15.10 15.63
N LYS A 655 13.15 16.35 15.77
CA LYS A 655 13.04 17.38 14.71
C LYS A 655 13.49 16.76 13.40
N ALA A 656 12.55 16.57 12.47
CA ALA A 656 12.88 16.32 11.08
C ALA A 656 13.64 17.54 10.57
N LYS A 657 14.84 17.35 10.05
CA LYS A 657 15.51 18.36 9.26
C LYS A 657 14.65 18.58 8.02
N SER A 658 14.19 19.79 7.81
CA SER A 658 13.49 20.20 6.59
C SER A 658 14.38 19.86 5.39
N THR A 659 14.02 18.86 4.64
CA THR A 659 14.52 18.63 3.29
C THR A 659 13.67 19.51 2.37
N GLU A 660 14.29 20.54 1.80
CA GLU A 660 13.73 21.23 0.63
C GLU A 660 13.43 20.18 -0.45
N PRO A 661 12.37 20.32 -1.26
CA PRO A 661 12.08 19.40 -2.35
C PRO A 661 13.32 19.31 -3.25
N LYS A 662 13.80 18.09 -3.52
CA LYS A 662 14.95 17.88 -4.42
C LYS A 662 14.60 18.48 -5.79
N LYS A 663 15.40 19.46 -6.24
CA LYS A 663 15.27 20.08 -7.55
C LYS A 663 15.41 19.01 -8.66
N ASN A 664 14.64 19.17 -9.72
CA ASN A 664 14.72 18.31 -10.90
C ASN A 664 16.15 18.36 -11.52
N THR A 665 16.61 17.23 -12.07
CA THR A 665 17.95 17.13 -12.68
C THR A 665 18.19 18.21 -13.75
N ILE A 666 17.18 18.59 -14.51
CA ILE A 666 17.24 19.64 -15.54
C ILE A 666 17.38 21.03 -14.90
N GLU A 667 16.66 21.29 -13.80
CA GLU A 667 16.74 22.55 -13.05
C GLU A 667 18.14 22.79 -12.47
N ILE A 668 18.78 21.73 -11.97
CA ILE A 668 20.16 21.80 -11.47
C ILE A 668 21.13 22.13 -12.61
N THR A 669 20.94 21.60 -13.83
CA THR A 669 21.75 21.97 -15.01
C THR A 669 21.58 23.45 -15.36
N LEU A 670 20.34 23.94 -15.35
CA LEU A 670 20.04 25.33 -15.65
C LEU A 670 20.67 26.29 -14.62
N GLU A 671 20.68 25.93 -13.34
CA GLU A 671 21.32 26.73 -12.29
C GLU A 671 22.82 26.82 -12.50
N LEU A 672 23.48 25.70 -12.78
CA LEU A 672 24.93 25.68 -13.06
C LEU A 672 25.29 26.43 -14.34
N TRP A 673 24.41 26.38 -15.35
CA TRP A 673 24.57 27.21 -16.56
C TRP A 673 24.47 28.70 -16.24
N LYS A 674 23.55 29.11 -15.40
CA LYS A 674 23.40 30.48 -14.92
C LYS A 674 24.61 30.96 -14.07
N GLU A 675 25.40 30.03 -13.51
CA GLU A 675 26.67 30.29 -12.86
C GLU A 675 27.83 30.50 -13.87
N ASN A 676 27.56 30.52 -15.20
CA ASN A 676 28.52 30.67 -16.29
C ASN A 676 29.56 29.54 -16.40
N LEU A 677 29.17 28.30 -16.02
CA LEU A 677 30.02 27.12 -16.21
C LEU A 677 29.84 26.56 -17.64
N SER A 678 30.94 26.06 -18.24
CA SER A 678 30.90 25.41 -19.54
C SER A 678 30.14 24.07 -19.49
N LEU A 679 29.74 23.55 -20.65
CA LEU A 679 29.06 22.25 -20.76
C LEU A 679 29.93 21.12 -20.15
N GLU A 680 31.24 21.16 -20.40
CA GLU A 680 32.19 20.19 -19.85
C GLU A 680 32.34 20.32 -18.34
N GLU A 681 32.39 21.54 -17.83
CA GLU A 681 32.46 21.80 -16.38
C GLU A 681 31.17 21.36 -15.66
N ILE A 682 30.02 21.60 -16.27
CA ILE A 682 28.71 21.12 -15.75
C ILE A 682 28.68 19.58 -15.76
N ALA A 683 29.13 18.94 -16.85
CA ALA A 683 29.21 17.49 -16.94
C ALA A 683 30.12 16.92 -15.85
N ALA A 684 31.34 17.50 -15.68
CA ALA A 684 32.28 17.09 -14.66
C ALA A 684 31.75 17.31 -13.23
N LYS A 685 31.17 18.49 -12.95
CA LYS A 685 30.63 18.86 -11.63
C LYS A 685 29.44 17.99 -11.24
N ARG A 686 28.61 17.58 -12.22
CA ARG A 686 27.47 16.74 -12.04
C ARG A 686 27.76 15.24 -12.17
N LYS A 687 28.96 14.85 -12.61
CA LYS A 687 29.38 13.46 -12.88
C LYS A 687 28.49 12.75 -13.91
N LEU A 688 28.06 13.50 -14.92
CA LEU A 688 27.26 13.06 -16.05
C LEU A 688 28.10 13.04 -17.34
N THR A 689 27.62 12.35 -18.38
CA THR A 689 28.22 12.44 -19.71
C THR A 689 27.90 13.78 -20.36
N LEU A 690 28.74 14.23 -21.30
CA LEU A 690 28.48 15.44 -22.06
C LEU A 690 27.19 15.32 -22.88
N SER A 691 26.92 14.14 -23.44
CA SER A 691 25.67 13.80 -24.17
C SER A 691 24.43 14.04 -23.32
N SER A 692 24.45 13.64 -22.04
CA SER A 692 23.32 13.88 -21.11
C SER A 692 23.11 15.36 -20.82
N ILE A 693 24.19 16.14 -20.78
CA ILE A 693 24.09 17.60 -20.63
C ILE A 693 23.41 18.22 -21.86
N TYR A 694 23.77 17.80 -23.07
CA TYR A 694 23.08 18.24 -24.29
C TYR A 694 21.60 17.89 -24.28
N VAL A 695 21.21 16.69 -23.85
CA VAL A 695 19.79 16.30 -23.69
C VAL A 695 19.06 17.21 -22.69
N HIS A 696 19.72 17.60 -21.58
CA HIS A 696 19.14 18.57 -20.65
C HIS A 696 18.92 19.93 -21.31
N PHE A 697 19.86 20.40 -22.09
CA PHE A 697 19.77 21.68 -22.83
C PHE A 697 18.69 21.62 -23.89
N THR A 698 18.57 20.53 -24.64
CA THR A 698 17.48 20.33 -25.61
C THR A 698 16.10 20.43 -24.91
N LYS A 699 15.94 19.80 -23.74
CA LYS A 699 14.71 19.90 -22.95
C LYS A 699 14.47 21.32 -22.43
N LEU A 700 15.51 22.04 -22.02
CA LEU A 700 15.41 23.43 -21.56
C LEU A 700 14.99 24.37 -22.71
N ILE A 701 15.45 24.12 -23.94
CA ILE A 701 15.03 24.86 -25.13
C ILE A 701 13.54 24.51 -25.45
N GLN A 702 13.16 23.25 -25.39
CA GLN A 702 11.75 22.82 -25.60
C GLN A 702 10.80 23.41 -24.56
N MET A 703 11.29 23.66 -23.35
CA MET A 703 10.53 24.31 -22.26
C MET A 703 10.60 25.85 -22.29
N GLU A 704 11.21 26.43 -23.34
CA GLU A 704 11.40 27.87 -23.50
C GLU A 704 12.21 28.55 -22.37
N ALA A 705 12.95 27.73 -21.58
CA ALA A 705 13.78 28.20 -20.48
C ALA A 705 15.17 28.76 -20.98
N LEU A 706 15.60 28.32 -22.15
CA LEU A 706 16.78 28.77 -22.89
C LEU A 706 16.46 28.87 -24.38
N THR A 707 17.28 29.64 -25.12
CA THR A 707 17.22 29.67 -26.58
C THR A 707 18.45 28.96 -27.16
N ILE A 708 18.37 28.51 -28.39
CA ILE A 708 19.50 27.84 -29.05
C ILE A 708 20.73 28.80 -29.15
N SER A 709 20.49 30.11 -29.28
CA SER A 709 21.54 31.14 -29.31
C SER A 709 22.26 31.32 -27.96
N ASP A 710 21.70 30.82 -26.87
CA ASP A 710 22.38 30.81 -25.57
C ASP A 710 23.49 29.76 -25.52
N ILE A 711 23.40 28.72 -26.38
CA ILE A 711 24.25 27.52 -26.32
C ILE A 711 25.23 27.46 -27.46
N MET A 712 24.84 27.98 -28.65
CA MET A 712 25.65 27.96 -29.88
C MET A 712 25.79 29.35 -30.44
N SER A 713 26.92 29.59 -31.14
CA SER A 713 27.12 30.86 -31.83
C SER A 713 26.18 30.98 -33.06
N ASP A 714 25.78 32.22 -33.35
CA ASP A 714 24.90 32.51 -34.49
C ASP A 714 25.45 31.99 -35.82
N GLU A 715 26.80 32.02 -36.00
CA GLU A 715 27.47 31.46 -37.16
C GLU A 715 27.26 29.96 -37.30
N LYS A 716 27.29 29.22 -36.18
CA LYS A 716 27.11 27.76 -36.13
C LYS A 716 25.64 27.37 -36.33
N ILE A 717 24.74 28.19 -35.80
CA ILE A 717 23.28 28.03 -36.00
C ILE A 717 22.94 28.23 -37.49
N ALA A 718 23.48 29.25 -38.12
CA ALA A 718 23.25 29.49 -39.55
C ALA A 718 23.81 28.36 -40.43
N ALA A 719 24.97 27.80 -40.08
CA ALA A 719 25.53 26.64 -40.75
C ALA A 719 24.67 25.38 -40.61
N LEU A 720 24.13 25.13 -39.41
CA LEU A 720 23.18 24.02 -39.19
C LEU A 720 21.87 24.21 -39.92
N GLN A 721 21.32 25.43 -39.97
CA GLN A 721 20.09 25.71 -40.73
C GLN A 721 20.29 25.44 -42.23
N GLU A 722 21.46 25.69 -42.78
CA GLU A 722 21.76 25.35 -44.18
C GLU A 722 21.83 23.84 -44.41
N VAL A 723 22.42 23.08 -43.44
CA VAL A 723 22.52 21.64 -43.46
C VAL A 723 21.12 20.96 -43.41
N PHE A 724 20.20 21.55 -42.66
CA PHE A 724 18.85 21.04 -42.48
C PHE A 724 17.83 21.50 -43.53
N LYS A 725 18.20 22.42 -44.46
CA LYS A 725 17.30 22.90 -45.53
C LYS A 725 16.77 21.78 -46.41
N ASP A 726 17.63 20.81 -46.74
CA ASP A 726 17.30 19.68 -47.64
C ASP A 726 16.99 18.39 -46.85
N TYR A 727 16.80 18.47 -45.54
CA TYR A 727 16.57 17.31 -44.70
C TYR A 727 15.09 16.88 -44.75
N ASN A 728 14.84 15.65 -45.21
CA ASN A 728 13.52 15.07 -45.44
C ASN A 728 13.08 14.04 -44.39
N GLY A 729 13.76 13.99 -43.21
CA GLY A 729 13.36 13.14 -42.08
C GLY A 729 13.97 11.73 -42.09
N GLU A 730 14.90 11.43 -42.97
CA GLU A 730 15.59 10.14 -43.06
C GLU A 730 16.85 10.13 -42.16
N GLY A 731 16.73 9.95 -40.85
CA GLY A 731 17.81 9.70 -39.89
C GLY A 731 19.05 10.61 -39.99
N LEU A 732 19.52 11.18 -38.87
CA LEU A 732 20.68 12.10 -38.81
C LEU A 732 22.00 11.50 -39.30
N GLY A 733 22.10 10.17 -39.41
CA GLY A 733 23.28 9.47 -39.93
C GLY A 733 23.74 9.95 -41.31
N ILE A 734 22.78 10.23 -42.20
CA ILE A 734 23.05 10.71 -43.58
C ILE A 734 23.67 12.12 -43.56
N LEU A 735 23.20 13.00 -42.66
CA LEU A 735 23.77 14.33 -42.48
C LEU A 735 25.20 14.26 -41.90
N LYS A 736 25.43 13.35 -40.97
CA LYS A 736 26.74 13.13 -40.35
C LYS A 736 27.75 12.58 -41.38
N GLU A 737 27.38 11.64 -42.25
CA GLU A 737 28.21 11.12 -43.33
C GLU A 737 28.55 12.19 -44.38
N LYS A 738 27.59 13.07 -44.67
CA LYS A 738 27.73 14.11 -45.70
C LYS A 738 28.61 15.29 -45.25
N HIS A 739 28.55 15.62 -43.94
CA HIS A 739 29.23 16.80 -43.37
C HIS A 739 30.42 16.47 -42.46
N GLY A 740 30.72 15.18 -42.26
CA GLY A 740 31.90 14.68 -41.53
C GLY A 740 32.01 15.22 -40.09
N ASP A 741 33.19 15.70 -39.73
CA ASP A 741 33.49 16.20 -38.39
C ASP A 741 33.14 17.68 -38.17
N ALA A 742 32.47 18.33 -39.12
CA ALA A 742 32.07 19.74 -39.00
C ALA A 742 31.06 19.97 -37.87
N PHE A 743 30.23 18.94 -37.55
CA PHE A 743 29.28 18.97 -36.47
C PHE A 743 29.36 17.68 -35.65
N SER A 744 29.29 17.78 -34.33
CA SER A 744 29.17 16.60 -33.44
C SER A 744 27.77 15.97 -33.57
N TRP A 745 27.59 14.72 -33.07
CA TRP A 745 26.30 14.08 -33.03
C TRP A 745 25.28 14.81 -32.13
N GLU A 746 25.80 15.48 -31.13
CA GLU A 746 25.04 16.26 -30.16
C GLU A 746 24.60 17.62 -30.69
N GLU A 747 25.26 18.12 -31.73
CA GLU A 747 24.96 19.40 -32.39
C GLU A 747 23.96 19.24 -33.56
N LEU A 748 23.90 18.04 -34.15
CA LEU A 748 22.90 17.66 -35.16
C LEU A 748 21.58 17.23 -34.47
#